data_fd3fe0a4f59b6ecebbf382062b79034e
#
_entry.id   fd3fe0a4f59b6ecebbf382062b79034e
#
_cell.length_a   1.000
_cell.length_b   1.000
_cell.length_c   1.000
_cell.angle_alpha   90.00
_cell.angle_beta   90.00
_cell.angle_gamma   90.00
#
_symmetry.space_group_name_H-M   'P 1'
#
loop_
_entity.id
_entity.type
_entity.pdbx_description
1 polymer ?
#
loop_
_entity_poly.entity_id
_entity_poly.type
_entity_poly.pdbx_seq_one_letter_code
_entity_poly.pdbx_strand_id
1 'polypeptide(L)'
;MIYKGSQLNPSVFSATDLPQKGRNLAIGETWVISPSLVNEIRFGYNYAYHLNSPISLDGRNWVGDIGLHNLAGSSDPLDYGRPGFAITGFTGNGEGGITQGATENIFSISNATSWVKGNHNVRFGLQAQYRKFQHLTEVPPRGGFTFNGTFSGNSTADFLLGLCSTCTGAFGNSLSHYTSPTIAPFIDDVWQVSNKLTVQAGLRWEYLAPWREADGLEGVFNPVSGKIEYNVVPSVIPASLAPLINPQSGAVPPGIVKKDLNNWGPRVGIVYNAASRTIVRAGFGVYYDNLNLNELQFTRLVPPFYGQYSLTPVKASPLQVDNLFPSLTDIAQFPAPFSIDPNNRSAYTAQWNANVQRSFGSDYLVEVAYTASTTRNEHKRYNINQAREGTAPIATRVPYPAFQSAILYSSDAGWANFKGISTRLEKRYSSGLFFLANYQLSKNIDNGSGEIEANDTAFAWNLDADKSYSRYDQRHRSAFSFGYELPFGEGKPYLSDGGALAYVLGGWQVQGIARFASGFPLSVASANVCGCGSFLPQRVNLVTPGNFGILDDPTQTHWFDVAAYKVPAAGTQGTAGRNTIRGPGTQQVDFSISKRFPMGHARVEFRAEIFNLLNHNNFGNPDANISNATVGVITTADDGRAAQFGLRLAW
;
A
#
# COMPACT_ATOMS: atom_id res chain seq x y z
N MET A 1 2.50 20.72 -13.54
CA MET A 1 1.84 21.20 -12.30
C MET A 1 2.87 21.09 -11.19
N ILE A 2 3.20 22.18 -10.52
CA ILE A 2 4.13 22.17 -9.38
C ILE A 2 3.25 22.29 -8.15
N TYR A 3 3.16 21.22 -7.37
CA TYR A 3 2.49 21.25 -6.08
C TYR A 3 3.55 21.54 -5.01
N LYS A 4 3.44 22.66 -4.31
CA LYS A 4 4.18 22.93 -3.07
C LYS A 4 3.25 22.66 -1.92
N GLY A 5 3.33 21.48 -1.36
CA GLY A 5 2.70 21.18 -0.09
C GLY A 5 3.74 21.31 1.02
N SER A 6 3.57 22.25 1.92
CA SER A 6 4.32 22.29 3.18
C SER A 6 3.41 21.76 4.28
N GLN A 7 3.79 20.68 4.94
CA GLN A 7 3.17 20.31 6.21
C GLN A 7 3.93 21.04 7.33
N LEU A 8 3.30 22.06 7.86
CA LEU A 8 3.76 22.68 9.11
C LEU A 8 3.33 21.79 10.27
N ASN A 9 4.25 21.11 10.90
CA ASN A 9 4.03 20.56 12.23
C ASN A 9 3.89 21.73 13.23
N PRO A 10 2.99 21.68 14.22
CA PRO A 10 2.80 22.77 15.18
C PRO A 10 4.05 23.11 16.03
N SER A 11 5.12 22.31 16.01
CA SER A 11 6.42 22.74 16.53
C SER A 11 7.13 23.56 15.44
N VAL A 12 7.50 24.78 15.75
CA VAL A 12 8.25 25.74 14.91
C VAL A 12 9.59 25.15 14.41
N PHE A 13 9.94 23.93 14.81
CA PHE A 13 11.25 23.30 14.63
C PHE A 13 11.21 22.01 13.79
N SER A 14 10.08 21.62 13.19
CA SER A 14 10.01 20.47 12.29
C SER A 14 9.06 20.74 11.14
N ALA A 15 9.54 21.44 10.12
CA ALA A 15 8.82 21.59 8.87
C ALA A 15 9.43 20.67 7.81
N THR A 16 8.59 20.10 6.96
CA THR A 16 9.01 19.25 5.85
C THR A 16 8.60 19.89 4.53
N ASP A 17 9.52 20.02 3.59
CA ASP A 17 9.21 20.42 2.22
C ASP A 17 8.94 19.16 1.37
N LEU A 18 7.84 19.19 0.62
CA LEU A 18 7.40 18.10 -0.24
C LEU A 18 7.25 18.57 -1.69
N PRO A 19 8.32 19.04 -2.34
CA PRO A 19 8.23 19.45 -3.73
C PRO A 19 7.90 18.26 -4.63
N GLN A 20 6.88 18.43 -5.47
CA GLN A 20 6.49 17.46 -6.49
C GLN A 20 6.49 18.10 -7.87
N LYS A 21 7.05 17.39 -8.84
CA LYS A 21 7.09 17.84 -10.25
C LYS A 21 6.67 16.68 -11.15
N GLY A 22 5.77 16.95 -12.09
CA GLY A 22 5.36 15.99 -13.10
C GLY A 22 5.43 16.59 -14.50
N ARG A 23 5.89 15.82 -15.48
CA ARG A 23 5.91 16.18 -16.89
C ARG A 23 5.52 14.97 -17.71
N ASN A 24 4.65 15.17 -18.71
CA ASN A 24 4.21 14.11 -19.60
C ASN A 24 4.30 14.59 -21.04
N LEU A 25 4.78 13.73 -21.92
CA LEU A 25 4.76 13.91 -23.37
C LEU A 25 4.16 12.64 -23.99
N ALA A 26 3.19 12.79 -24.88
CA ALA A 26 2.68 11.70 -25.68
C ALA A 26 2.61 12.14 -27.14
N ILE A 27 3.19 11.34 -28.03
CA ILE A 27 3.15 11.54 -29.47
C ILE A 27 2.62 10.23 -30.06
N GLY A 28 1.62 10.31 -30.93
CA GLY A 28 1.06 9.14 -31.58
C GLY A 28 0.70 9.43 -33.03
N GLU A 29 0.85 8.41 -33.85
CA GLU A 29 0.46 8.41 -35.24
C GLU A 29 -0.42 7.19 -35.53
N THR A 30 -1.49 7.40 -36.27
CA THR A 30 -2.38 6.36 -36.75
C THR A 30 -2.34 6.34 -38.27
N TRP A 31 -1.85 5.27 -38.82
CA TRP A 31 -1.74 5.07 -40.24
C TRP A 31 -2.79 4.09 -40.77
N VAL A 32 -3.72 4.58 -41.59
CA VAL A 32 -4.71 3.76 -42.29
C VAL A 32 -4.08 3.23 -43.58
N ILE A 33 -3.54 2.00 -43.50
CA ILE A 33 -2.83 1.36 -44.62
C ILE A 33 -3.82 0.91 -45.70
N SER A 34 -4.99 0.39 -45.24
CA SER A 34 -6.13 0.03 -46.08
C SER A 34 -7.42 0.11 -45.28
N PRO A 35 -8.63 -0.02 -45.88
CA PRO A 35 -9.89 -0.06 -45.16
C PRO A 35 -9.97 -1.15 -44.06
N SER A 36 -9.14 -2.19 -44.18
CA SER A 36 -9.10 -3.33 -43.26
C SER A 36 -7.82 -3.41 -42.41
N LEU A 37 -6.87 -2.51 -42.60
CA LEU A 37 -5.57 -2.56 -41.93
C LEU A 37 -5.15 -1.19 -41.44
N VAL A 38 -5.07 -1.06 -40.11
CA VAL A 38 -4.68 0.18 -39.41
C VAL A 38 -3.50 -0.12 -38.51
N ASN A 39 -2.49 0.71 -38.56
CA ASN A 39 -1.36 0.68 -37.63
C ASN A 39 -1.37 1.91 -36.75
N GLU A 40 -1.06 1.73 -35.49
CA GLU A 40 -0.90 2.81 -34.53
C GLU A 40 0.47 2.68 -33.84
N ILE A 41 1.23 3.76 -33.84
CA ILE A 41 2.46 3.88 -33.06
C ILE A 41 2.32 5.02 -32.06
N ARG A 42 2.77 4.80 -30.83
CA ARG A 42 2.78 5.82 -29.78
C ARG A 42 4.11 5.82 -29.07
N PHE A 43 4.63 7.01 -28.84
CA PHE A 43 5.75 7.26 -27.95
C PHE A 43 5.25 8.05 -26.74
N GLY A 44 5.69 7.66 -25.55
CA GLY A 44 5.37 8.34 -24.29
C GLY A 44 6.63 8.60 -23.47
N TYR A 45 6.67 9.76 -22.85
CA TYR A 45 7.65 10.10 -21.83
C TYR A 45 6.92 10.61 -20.60
N ASN A 46 7.25 10.03 -19.44
CA ASN A 46 6.78 10.48 -18.14
C ASN A 46 7.97 10.81 -17.24
N TYR A 47 7.89 11.96 -16.60
CA TYR A 47 8.84 12.39 -15.56
C TYR A 47 8.05 12.66 -14.29
N ALA A 48 8.47 12.05 -13.19
CA ALA A 48 7.99 12.34 -11.85
C ALA A 48 9.17 12.61 -10.91
N TYR A 49 9.00 13.60 -10.05
CA TYR A 49 9.96 13.93 -9.00
C TYR A 49 9.20 14.23 -7.73
N HIS A 50 9.63 13.65 -6.63
CA HIS A 50 9.23 14.04 -5.30
C HIS A 50 10.43 13.99 -4.35
N LEU A 51 10.42 14.88 -3.39
CA LEU A 51 11.39 14.88 -2.30
C LEU A 51 10.62 15.17 -1.01
N ASN A 52 10.91 14.42 0.02
CA ASN A 52 10.52 14.67 1.40
C ASN A 52 11.80 15.00 2.15
N SER A 53 12.07 16.27 2.37
CA SER A 53 13.23 16.71 3.12
C SER A 53 12.79 17.66 4.23
N PRO A 54 13.46 17.64 5.38
CA PRO A 54 13.23 18.68 6.37
C PRO A 54 13.58 20.04 5.76
N ILE A 55 12.81 21.04 6.11
CA ILE A 55 13.20 22.42 5.84
C ILE A 55 14.29 22.75 6.85
N SER A 56 15.56 22.72 6.44
CA SER A 56 16.58 23.41 7.19
C SER A 56 16.29 24.90 7.08
N LEU A 57 15.82 25.50 8.16
CA LEU A 57 15.38 26.89 8.18
C LEU A 57 16.51 27.87 7.84
N ASP A 58 17.77 27.43 7.92
CA ASP A 58 18.95 28.24 7.68
C ASP A 58 19.98 27.60 6.74
N GLY A 59 19.72 26.39 6.21
CA GLY A 59 20.64 25.65 5.34
C GLY A 59 21.97 25.27 6.00
N ARG A 60 22.02 25.26 7.34
CA ARG A 60 23.25 25.10 8.12
C ARG A 60 23.52 23.63 8.44
N ASN A 61 24.77 23.24 8.38
CA ASN A 61 25.24 21.92 8.85
C ASN A 61 25.33 21.88 10.38
N TRP A 62 24.17 21.85 11.06
CA TRP A 62 24.13 21.79 12.51
C TRP A 62 24.83 20.55 13.08
N VAL A 63 24.73 19.41 12.40
CA VAL A 63 25.37 18.15 12.82
C VAL A 63 26.88 18.32 12.92
N GLY A 64 27.49 18.90 11.87
CA GLY A 64 28.94 19.20 11.87
C GLY A 64 29.33 20.30 12.85
N ASP A 65 28.52 21.37 12.95
CA ASP A 65 28.80 22.54 13.78
C ASP A 65 28.79 22.24 15.28
N ILE A 66 27.97 21.29 15.73
CA ILE A 66 27.94 20.86 17.15
C ILE A 66 28.87 19.67 17.43
N GLY A 67 29.67 19.24 16.43
CA GLY A 67 30.68 18.21 16.61
C GLY A 67 30.20 16.78 16.61
N LEU A 68 29.00 16.51 16.05
CA LEU A 68 28.52 15.14 15.82
C LEU A 68 29.25 14.56 14.60
N HIS A 69 29.94 13.46 14.78
CA HIS A 69 30.74 12.82 13.75
C HIS A 69 30.09 11.53 13.24
N ASN A 70 30.50 11.10 12.04
CA ASN A 70 30.09 9.82 11.42
C ASN A 70 28.57 9.66 11.16
N LEU A 71 27.88 10.78 10.96
CA LEU A 71 26.48 10.81 10.52
C LEU A 71 26.38 11.30 9.07
N ALA A 72 25.43 10.77 8.31
CA ALA A 72 25.15 11.17 6.93
C ALA A 72 24.87 12.68 6.83
N GLY A 73 24.10 13.24 7.76
CA GLY A 73 23.76 14.67 7.85
C GLY A 73 24.95 15.61 8.08
N SER A 74 26.14 15.10 8.29
CA SER A 74 27.35 15.93 8.39
C SER A 74 28.02 16.20 7.04
N SER A 75 27.68 15.47 5.97
CA SER A 75 28.39 15.48 4.69
C SER A 75 27.53 15.83 3.48
N ASP A 76 26.23 15.56 3.49
CA ASP A 76 25.33 15.84 2.36
C ASP A 76 24.45 17.07 2.64
N PRO A 77 24.47 18.10 1.77
CA PRO A 77 23.58 19.26 1.93
C PRO A 77 22.08 18.97 1.98
N LEU A 78 21.62 17.84 1.39
CA LEU A 78 20.23 17.39 1.49
C LEU A 78 19.84 16.95 2.91
N ASP A 79 20.86 16.58 3.71
CA ASP A 79 20.68 16.11 5.07
C ASP A 79 21.01 17.17 6.11
N TYR A 80 21.42 18.37 5.70
CA TYR A 80 21.68 19.44 6.64
C TYR A 80 20.43 19.78 7.45
N GLY A 81 20.63 20.15 8.70
CA GLY A 81 19.58 20.50 9.63
C GLY A 81 19.91 20.08 11.06
N ARG A 82 18.95 20.28 11.95
CA ARG A 82 19.15 20.02 13.38
C ARG A 82 18.89 18.56 13.73
N PRO A 83 19.75 17.95 14.56
CA PRO A 83 19.48 16.63 15.15
C PRO A 83 18.18 16.63 15.94
N GLY A 84 17.57 15.44 16.04
CA GLY A 84 16.37 15.23 16.86
C GLY A 84 16.72 15.06 18.34
N PHE A 85 16.15 15.87 19.23
CA PHE A 85 16.28 15.72 20.66
C PHE A 85 14.91 15.47 21.31
N ALA A 86 14.77 14.35 22.03
CA ALA A 86 13.63 14.00 22.83
C ALA A 86 14.03 14.00 24.32
N ILE A 87 13.57 15.00 25.07
CA ILE A 87 13.87 15.13 26.49
C ILE A 87 12.56 14.91 27.25
N THR A 88 12.52 13.93 28.15
CA THR A 88 11.32 13.65 28.94
C THR A 88 10.87 14.90 29.73
N GLY A 89 9.61 15.29 29.57
CA GLY A 89 9.04 16.50 30.15
C GLY A 89 9.08 17.74 29.24
N PHE A 90 9.66 17.64 28.06
CA PHE A 90 9.70 18.72 27.06
C PHE A 90 9.13 18.26 25.71
N THR A 91 8.63 19.21 24.94
CA THR A 91 8.30 18.93 23.54
C THR A 91 9.56 18.60 22.76
N GLY A 92 9.58 17.47 22.07
CA GLY A 92 10.69 17.07 21.20
C GLY A 92 10.97 18.11 20.12
N ASN A 93 12.23 18.28 19.78
CA ASN A 93 12.68 19.19 18.74
C ASN A 93 13.61 18.47 17.74
N GLY A 94 13.84 19.09 16.59
CA GLY A 94 14.71 18.56 15.53
C GLY A 94 13.99 18.56 14.17
N GLU A 95 14.76 18.54 13.10
CA GLU A 95 14.26 18.61 11.72
C GLU A 95 14.09 17.22 11.13
N GLY A 96 12.99 16.57 11.49
CA GLY A 96 12.54 15.31 10.90
C GLY A 96 13.53 14.15 10.87
N GLY A 97 13.02 12.96 10.93
CA GLY A 97 13.83 11.74 10.97
C GLY A 97 14.18 11.14 9.61
N ILE A 98 13.69 11.69 8.49
CA ILE A 98 13.86 11.07 7.18
C ILE A 98 14.14 12.11 6.09
N THR A 99 15.15 11.84 5.25
CA THR A 99 15.31 12.44 3.94
C THR A 99 14.98 11.35 2.90
N GLN A 100 13.95 11.55 2.13
CA GLN A 100 13.49 10.56 1.15
C GLN A 100 13.03 11.23 -0.12
N GLY A 101 13.46 10.71 -1.26
CA GLY A 101 13.05 11.26 -2.55
C GLY A 101 13.20 10.28 -3.68
N ALA A 102 12.51 10.58 -4.76
CA ALA A 102 12.64 9.83 -5.99
C ALA A 102 12.53 10.72 -7.23
N THR A 103 13.27 10.32 -8.26
CA THR A 103 13.13 10.83 -9.62
C THR A 103 12.87 9.66 -10.55
N GLU A 104 11.76 9.70 -11.25
CA GLU A 104 11.38 8.66 -12.20
C GLU A 104 11.33 9.22 -13.62
N ASN A 105 11.93 8.49 -14.56
CA ASN A 105 11.83 8.75 -15.98
C ASN A 105 11.38 7.47 -16.68
N ILE A 106 10.22 7.50 -17.33
CA ILE A 106 9.66 6.38 -18.08
C ILE A 106 9.59 6.76 -19.55
N PHE A 107 10.29 6.02 -20.38
CA PHE A 107 10.18 6.08 -21.83
C PHE A 107 9.36 4.88 -22.29
N SER A 108 8.32 5.10 -23.06
CA SER A 108 7.46 4.04 -23.58
C SER A 108 7.28 4.15 -25.08
N ILE A 109 7.27 3.01 -25.74
CA ILE A 109 6.87 2.89 -27.13
C ILE A 109 5.85 1.76 -27.24
N SER A 110 4.80 1.99 -28.00
CA SER A 110 3.84 0.94 -28.34
C SER A 110 3.50 1.00 -29.82
N ASN A 111 3.44 -0.17 -30.43
CA ASN A 111 2.93 -0.34 -31.77
C ASN A 111 1.82 -1.38 -31.74
N ALA A 112 0.73 -1.11 -32.45
CA ALA A 112 -0.39 -2.03 -32.59
C ALA A 112 -0.94 -1.95 -34.01
N THR A 113 -1.04 -3.10 -34.66
CA THR A 113 -1.69 -3.27 -35.95
C THR A 113 -3.01 -3.96 -35.75
N SER A 114 -4.09 -3.38 -36.25
CA SER A 114 -5.43 -3.97 -36.28
C SER A 114 -5.76 -4.38 -37.71
N TRP A 115 -6.11 -5.64 -37.90
CA TRP A 115 -6.44 -6.23 -39.19
C TRP A 115 -7.82 -6.89 -39.15
N VAL A 116 -8.75 -6.35 -39.92
CA VAL A 116 -10.09 -6.90 -40.07
C VAL A 116 -10.12 -7.82 -41.31
N LYS A 117 -10.45 -9.11 -41.09
CA LYS A 117 -10.58 -10.09 -42.17
C LYS A 117 -11.82 -10.94 -41.94
N GLY A 118 -12.86 -10.71 -42.75
CA GLY A 118 -14.16 -11.38 -42.56
C GLY A 118 -14.74 -11.10 -41.15
N ASN A 119 -14.95 -12.16 -40.39
CA ASN A 119 -15.51 -12.08 -39.05
C ASN A 119 -14.43 -11.96 -37.95
N HIS A 120 -13.17 -11.78 -38.31
CA HIS A 120 -12.03 -11.66 -37.39
C HIS A 120 -11.54 -10.22 -37.35
N ASN A 121 -11.23 -9.75 -36.15
CA ASN A 121 -10.50 -8.52 -35.90
C ASN A 121 -9.23 -8.88 -35.11
N VAL A 122 -8.16 -9.12 -35.85
CA VAL A 122 -6.86 -9.48 -35.26
C VAL A 122 -6.08 -8.23 -34.92
N ARG A 123 -5.63 -8.12 -33.69
CA ARG A 123 -4.75 -7.05 -33.22
C ARG A 123 -3.46 -7.66 -32.71
N PHE A 124 -2.33 -7.21 -33.24
CA PHE A 124 -1.01 -7.65 -32.79
C PHE A 124 -0.05 -6.47 -32.68
N GLY A 125 0.96 -6.63 -31.85
CA GLY A 125 1.87 -5.53 -31.62
C GLY A 125 2.91 -5.80 -30.55
N LEU A 126 3.56 -4.70 -30.15
CA LEU A 126 4.62 -4.68 -29.15
C LEU A 126 4.44 -3.47 -28.25
N GLN A 127 4.64 -3.68 -26.96
CA GLN A 127 4.86 -2.59 -26.01
C GLN A 127 6.24 -2.75 -25.38
N ALA A 128 6.99 -1.65 -25.30
CA ALA A 128 8.26 -1.63 -24.61
C ALA A 128 8.35 -0.38 -23.73
N GLN A 129 8.98 -0.53 -22.58
CA GLN A 129 9.27 0.58 -21.68
C GLN A 129 10.71 0.48 -21.20
N TYR A 130 11.32 1.64 -21.01
CA TYR A 130 12.58 1.78 -20.31
C TYR A 130 12.40 2.74 -19.15
N ARG A 131 12.57 2.22 -17.94
CA ARG A 131 12.39 2.95 -16.68
C ARG A 131 13.74 3.26 -16.08
N LYS A 132 13.94 4.53 -15.70
CA LYS A 132 15.06 4.99 -14.89
C LYS A 132 14.51 5.57 -13.60
N PHE A 133 15.04 5.11 -12.49
CA PHE A 133 14.58 5.51 -11.16
C PHE A 133 15.79 5.84 -10.28
N GLN A 134 15.81 7.05 -9.76
CA GLN A 134 16.74 7.43 -8.70
C GLN A 134 15.98 7.45 -7.39
N HIS A 135 16.58 6.93 -6.36
CA HIS A 135 15.95 6.86 -5.04
C HIS A 135 16.96 7.17 -3.94
N LEU A 136 16.50 7.96 -2.98
CA LEU A 136 17.22 8.29 -1.76
C LEU A 136 16.32 7.99 -0.56
N THR A 137 16.83 7.27 0.45
CA THR A 137 16.13 7.07 1.73
C THR A 137 17.14 7.03 2.86
N GLU A 138 17.20 8.06 3.65
CA GLU A 138 18.13 8.18 4.79
C GLU A 138 17.35 8.44 6.08
N VAL A 139 17.56 7.58 7.10
CA VAL A 139 16.78 7.58 8.35
C VAL A 139 17.66 7.15 9.53
N PRO A 140 17.82 7.93 10.56
CA PRO A 140 17.82 9.38 10.62
C PRO A 140 19.20 9.93 10.25
N PRO A 141 19.33 10.70 9.16
CA PRO A 141 20.64 11.16 8.69
C PRO A 141 21.33 12.13 9.68
N ARG A 142 20.54 12.88 10.46
CA ARG A 142 21.00 13.89 11.43
C ARG A 142 21.18 13.37 12.84
N GLY A 143 20.77 12.12 13.08
CA GLY A 143 20.70 11.54 14.40
C GLY A 143 19.45 11.90 15.20
N GLY A 144 19.11 11.03 16.13
CA GLY A 144 18.00 11.18 17.08
C GLY A 144 18.47 10.75 18.47
N PHE A 145 18.28 11.60 19.47
CA PHE A 145 18.81 11.41 20.81
C PHE A 145 17.69 11.55 21.84
N THR A 146 17.53 10.53 22.68
CA THR A 146 16.53 10.51 23.75
C THR A 146 17.22 10.64 25.11
N PHE A 147 16.69 11.52 25.96
CA PHE A 147 17.18 11.78 27.32
C PHE A 147 16.01 11.60 28.30
N ASN A 148 16.08 10.59 29.14
CA ASN A 148 14.99 10.20 30.04
C ASN A 148 15.36 10.13 31.52
N GLY A 149 16.56 10.57 31.89
CA GLY A 149 17.04 10.54 33.27
C GLY A 149 17.68 9.20 33.69
N THR A 150 17.96 8.30 32.75
CA THR A 150 18.57 6.99 33.04
C THR A 150 19.89 7.11 33.80
N PHE A 151 20.72 8.11 33.48
CA PHE A 151 22.07 8.23 33.99
C PHE A 151 22.17 9.07 35.27
N SER A 152 21.63 10.28 35.27
CA SER A 152 21.70 11.23 36.38
C SER A 152 20.46 11.20 37.28
N GLY A 153 19.37 10.57 36.87
CA GLY A 153 18.06 10.68 37.52
C GLY A 153 17.21 11.86 37.05
N ASN A 154 17.75 12.70 36.15
CA ASN A 154 17.05 13.87 35.59
C ASN A 154 17.31 13.99 34.10
N SER A 155 16.25 14.06 33.30
CA SER A 155 16.34 14.09 31.83
C SER A 155 17.07 15.33 31.29
N THR A 156 16.90 16.48 31.93
CA THR A 156 17.60 17.71 31.57
C THR A 156 19.09 17.64 31.90
N ALA A 157 19.45 17.05 33.04
CA ALA A 157 20.84 16.84 33.39
C ALA A 157 21.52 15.86 32.43
N ASP A 158 20.84 14.76 32.07
CA ASP A 158 21.36 13.82 31.06
C ASP A 158 21.57 14.53 29.70
N PHE A 159 20.66 15.41 29.28
CA PHE A 159 20.82 16.22 28.08
C PHE A 159 22.04 17.16 28.16
N LEU A 160 22.18 17.91 29.24
CA LEU A 160 23.32 18.82 29.41
C LEU A 160 24.67 18.11 29.49
N LEU A 161 24.67 16.86 29.96
CA LEU A 161 25.87 16.01 30.00
C LEU A 161 26.08 15.21 28.71
N GLY A 162 25.19 15.29 27.75
CA GLY A 162 25.25 14.55 26.49
C GLY A 162 25.06 13.02 26.64
N LEU A 163 24.34 12.57 27.67
CA LEU A 163 24.14 11.15 27.99
C LEU A 163 22.80 10.64 27.48
N CYS A 164 22.73 10.25 26.21
CA CYS A 164 21.50 9.75 25.62
C CYS A 164 21.15 8.32 26.06
N SER A 165 19.90 8.06 26.39
CA SER A 165 19.38 6.73 26.74
C SER A 165 19.09 5.88 25.49
N THR A 166 18.76 6.53 24.40
CA THR A 166 18.67 5.93 23.07
C THR A 166 19.22 6.92 22.06
N CYS A 167 20.11 6.46 21.20
CA CYS A 167 20.82 7.28 20.25
C CYS A 167 20.78 6.58 18.90
N THR A 168 20.17 7.22 17.91
CA THR A 168 20.03 6.70 16.56
C THR A 168 20.76 7.59 15.57
N GLY A 169 21.23 7.02 14.48
CA GLY A 169 21.88 7.75 13.40
C GLY A 169 22.01 6.90 12.16
N ALA A 170 22.39 7.52 11.06
CA ALA A 170 22.71 6.84 9.81
C ALA A 170 24.06 7.30 9.28
N PHE A 171 24.76 6.41 8.58
CA PHE A 171 26.02 6.69 7.90
C PHE A 171 25.95 6.27 6.44
N GLY A 172 26.85 6.82 5.62
CA GLY A 172 26.93 6.53 4.20
C GLY A 172 25.91 7.30 3.39
N ASN A 173 25.71 6.91 2.14
CA ASN A 173 24.78 7.53 1.21
C ASN A 173 23.89 6.43 0.58
N SER A 174 22.58 6.59 0.68
CA SER A 174 21.61 5.63 0.21
C SER A 174 21.16 5.88 -1.25
N LEU A 175 21.66 6.92 -1.90
CA LEU A 175 21.29 7.24 -3.28
C LEU A 175 21.57 6.05 -4.21
N SER A 176 20.56 5.67 -4.95
CA SER A 176 20.59 4.53 -5.86
C SER A 176 20.00 4.88 -7.22
N HIS A 177 20.53 4.24 -8.27
CA HIS A 177 20.18 4.47 -9.65
C HIS A 177 19.69 3.17 -10.29
N TYR A 178 18.38 2.98 -10.39
CA TYR A 178 17.80 1.76 -10.94
C TYR A 178 17.36 1.92 -12.39
N THR A 179 17.52 0.87 -13.17
CA THR A 179 16.98 0.76 -14.51
C THR A 179 16.24 -0.57 -14.70
N SER A 180 15.14 -0.56 -15.46
CA SER A 180 14.39 -1.77 -15.79
C SER A 180 13.72 -1.62 -17.15
N PRO A 181 14.18 -2.35 -18.21
CA PRO A 181 13.42 -2.48 -19.44
C PRO A 181 12.29 -3.50 -19.31
N THR A 182 11.19 -3.24 -20.02
CA THR A 182 10.10 -4.22 -20.19
C THR A 182 9.76 -4.34 -21.66
N ILE A 183 9.47 -5.56 -22.13
CA ILE A 183 9.09 -5.84 -23.51
C ILE A 183 7.91 -6.79 -23.50
N ALA A 184 6.88 -6.48 -24.26
CA ALA A 184 5.65 -7.24 -24.24
C ALA A 184 4.98 -7.32 -25.63
N PRO A 185 5.37 -8.26 -26.49
CA PRO A 185 4.61 -8.59 -27.69
C PRO A 185 3.29 -9.26 -27.36
N PHE A 186 2.29 -9.00 -28.21
CA PHE A 186 0.96 -9.57 -28.05
C PHE A 186 0.28 -9.82 -29.39
N ILE A 187 -0.67 -10.75 -29.36
CA ILE A 187 -1.65 -10.99 -30.40
C ILE A 187 -3.01 -11.26 -29.76
N ASP A 188 -4.06 -10.72 -30.34
CA ASP A 188 -5.43 -10.82 -29.87
C ASP A 188 -6.37 -10.89 -31.06
N ASP A 189 -7.35 -11.77 -31.04
CA ASP A 189 -8.38 -11.89 -32.07
C ASP A 189 -9.76 -11.77 -31.45
N VAL A 190 -10.57 -10.90 -31.99
CA VAL A 190 -12.01 -10.81 -31.71
C VAL A 190 -12.76 -11.43 -32.87
N TRP A 191 -13.19 -12.67 -32.68
CA TRP A 191 -13.89 -13.45 -33.66
C TRP A 191 -15.41 -13.38 -33.46
N GLN A 192 -16.13 -12.81 -34.42
CA GLN A 192 -17.59 -12.84 -34.48
C GLN A 192 -18.05 -14.17 -35.07
N VAL A 193 -18.15 -15.21 -34.23
CA VAL A 193 -18.53 -16.58 -34.65
C VAL A 193 -19.91 -16.59 -35.30
N SER A 194 -20.82 -15.78 -34.77
CA SER A 194 -22.19 -15.60 -35.31
C SER A 194 -22.77 -14.25 -34.83
N ASN A 195 -23.93 -13.89 -35.31
CA ASN A 195 -24.66 -12.69 -34.83
C ASN A 195 -24.96 -12.71 -33.31
N LYS A 196 -24.83 -13.88 -32.67
CA LYS A 196 -25.10 -14.06 -31.24
C LYS A 196 -23.86 -14.34 -30.43
N LEU A 197 -22.79 -14.80 -31.04
CA LEU A 197 -21.59 -15.27 -30.33
C LEU A 197 -20.34 -14.54 -30.83
N THR A 198 -19.68 -13.87 -29.90
CA THR A 198 -18.33 -13.31 -30.10
C THR A 198 -17.37 -14.00 -29.13
N VAL A 199 -16.23 -14.42 -29.63
CA VAL A 199 -15.13 -15.00 -28.87
C VAL A 199 -13.92 -14.10 -29.03
N GLN A 200 -13.25 -13.80 -27.93
CA GLN A 200 -11.95 -13.13 -27.93
C GLN A 200 -10.91 -14.12 -27.42
N ALA A 201 -9.77 -14.22 -28.10
CA ALA A 201 -8.63 -15.02 -27.66
C ALA A 201 -7.36 -14.24 -27.92
N GLY A 202 -6.51 -14.15 -26.93
CA GLY A 202 -5.25 -13.43 -27.02
C GLY A 202 -4.14 -14.07 -26.22
N LEU A 203 -2.93 -13.76 -26.62
CA LEU A 203 -1.71 -14.15 -25.93
C LEU A 203 -0.76 -12.96 -25.86
N ARG A 204 -0.23 -12.70 -24.69
CA ARG A 204 0.80 -11.71 -24.43
C ARG A 204 1.96 -12.39 -23.72
N TRP A 205 3.16 -12.18 -24.19
CA TRP A 205 4.35 -12.55 -23.46
C TRP A 205 4.98 -11.30 -22.86
N GLU A 206 5.41 -11.37 -21.60
CA GLU A 206 5.96 -10.21 -20.91
C GLU A 206 7.36 -10.52 -20.37
N TYR A 207 8.35 -9.80 -20.84
CA TYR A 207 9.65 -9.75 -20.19
C TYR A 207 9.69 -8.52 -19.29
N LEU A 208 9.55 -8.77 -18.00
CA LEU A 208 9.70 -7.79 -16.93
C LEU A 208 11.12 -7.91 -16.40
N ALA A 209 12.05 -7.13 -16.97
CA ALA A 209 13.44 -7.25 -16.56
C ALA A 209 13.59 -6.90 -15.06
N PRO A 210 14.38 -7.66 -14.30
CA PRO A 210 14.77 -7.26 -12.96
C PRO A 210 15.34 -5.85 -12.94
N TRP A 211 15.03 -5.10 -11.92
CA TRP A 211 15.63 -3.80 -11.68
C TRP A 211 17.13 -3.96 -11.45
N ARG A 212 17.93 -3.19 -12.13
CA ARG A 212 19.38 -3.18 -12.00
C ARG A 212 19.84 -1.86 -11.41
N GLU A 213 20.56 -1.92 -10.32
CA GLU A 213 21.28 -0.78 -9.76
C GLU A 213 22.54 -0.52 -10.63
N ALA A 214 22.69 0.73 -11.10
CA ALA A 214 23.68 1.06 -12.12
C ALA A 214 25.12 1.00 -11.60
N ASP A 215 25.31 1.36 -10.33
CA ASP A 215 26.63 1.43 -9.69
C ASP A 215 27.02 0.11 -9.00
N GLY A 216 26.09 -0.86 -8.96
CA GLY A 216 26.32 -2.18 -8.35
C GLY A 216 26.44 -2.16 -6.83
N LEU A 217 25.98 -1.09 -6.19
CA LEU A 217 26.13 -0.87 -4.75
C LEU A 217 25.00 -1.55 -3.95
N GLU A 218 24.72 -2.80 -4.25
CA GLU A 218 23.70 -3.61 -3.58
C GLU A 218 24.32 -4.80 -2.87
N GLY A 219 23.76 -5.15 -1.73
CA GLY A 219 24.12 -6.35 -1.00
C GLY A 219 22.90 -7.11 -0.52
N VAL A 220 22.94 -8.41 -0.59
CA VAL A 220 21.88 -9.31 -0.13
C VAL A 220 22.44 -10.41 0.76
N PHE A 221 21.67 -10.82 1.74
CA PHE A 221 21.99 -11.97 2.54
C PHE A 221 21.66 -13.25 1.76
N ASN A 222 22.64 -14.14 1.64
CA ASN A 222 22.45 -15.46 1.06
C ASN A 222 22.24 -16.49 2.20
N PRO A 223 21.05 -17.12 2.31
CA PRO A 223 20.77 -18.09 3.38
C PRO A 223 21.59 -19.39 3.27
N VAL A 224 22.17 -19.71 2.09
CA VAL A 224 22.98 -20.90 1.89
C VAL A 224 24.41 -20.68 2.40
N SER A 225 25.04 -19.55 2.05
CA SER A 225 26.38 -19.21 2.52
C SER A 225 26.38 -18.64 3.94
N GLY A 226 25.24 -18.14 4.42
CA GLY A 226 25.12 -17.41 5.67
C GLY A 226 25.86 -16.06 5.68
N LYS A 227 26.07 -15.47 4.51
CA LYS A 227 26.86 -14.25 4.33
C LYS A 227 26.11 -13.21 3.50
N ILE A 228 26.54 -11.95 3.62
CA ILE A 228 26.15 -10.90 2.68
C ILE A 228 26.98 -11.05 1.41
N GLU A 229 26.29 -11.04 0.28
CA GLU A 229 26.88 -11.10 -1.06
C GLU A 229 26.60 -9.79 -1.79
N TYR A 230 27.61 -9.28 -2.49
CA TYR A 230 27.53 -8.01 -3.20
C TYR A 230 27.66 -8.21 -4.70
N ASN A 231 27.01 -7.33 -5.46
CA ASN A 231 27.27 -7.22 -6.88
C ASN A 231 28.69 -6.66 -7.11
N VAL A 232 29.01 -5.53 -6.42
CA VAL A 232 30.37 -5.00 -6.36
C VAL A 232 30.82 -5.02 -4.91
N VAL A 233 31.88 -5.76 -4.60
CA VAL A 233 32.41 -5.84 -3.23
C VAL A 233 32.94 -4.47 -2.83
N PRO A 234 32.56 -3.94 -1.66
CA PRO A 234 33.05 -2.67 -1.15
C PRO A 234 34.57 -2.65 -1.01
N SER A 235 35.18 -1.53 -1.39
CA SER A 235 36.65 -1.36 -1.25
C SER A 235 37.13 -1.28 0.20
N VAL A 236 36.26 -0.87 1.11
CA VAL A 236 36.51 -0.82 2.55
C VAL A 236 35.52 -1.71 3.26
N ILE A 237 35.98 -2.77 3.88
CA ILE A 237 35.18 -3.69 4.70
C ILE A 237 35.69 -3.59 6.13
N PRO A 238 34.84 -3.21 7.10
CA PRO A 238 35.21 -3.26 8.52
C PRO A 238 35.68 -4.66 8.91
N ALA A 239 36.78 -4.73 9.68
CA ALA A 239 37.38 -6.01 10.07
C ALA A 239 36.37 -6.93 10.82
N SER A 240 35.49 -6.32 11.63
CA SER A 240 34.43 -7.00 12.37
C SER A 240 33.35 -7.62 11.45
N LEU A 241 33.11 -7.03 10.28
CA LEU A 241 32.10 -7.48 9.31
C LEU A 241 32.68 -8.43 8.26
N ALA A 242 33.98 -8.48 8.08
CA ALA A 242 34.66 -9.33 7.08
C ALA A 242 34.24 -10.83 7.13
N PRO A 243 34.08 -11.45 8.30
CA PRO A 243 33.60 -12.84 8.38
C PRO A 243 32.16 -13.04 7.84
N LEU A 244 31.35 -11.99 7.86
CA LEU A 244 29.94 -12.00 7.46
C LEU A 244 29.74 -11.66 5.97
N ILE A 245 30.79 -11.30 5.27
CA ILE A 245 30.76 -10.85 3.88
C ILE A 245 31.43 -11.89 2.97
N ASN A 246 30.82 -12.16 1.85
CA ASN A 246 31.46 -12.92 0.77
C ASN A 246 32.43 -11.98 0.01
N PRO A 247 33.74 -12.28 -0.03
CA PRO A 247 34.72 -11.41 -0.67
C PRO A 247 34.71 -11.47 -2.20
N GLN A 248 33.80 -12.23 -2.82
CA GLN A 248 33.73 -12.37 -4.28
C GLN A 248 32.74 -11.36 -4.87
N SER A 249 33.19 -10.51 -5.78
CA SER A 249 32.32 -9.67 -6.60
C SER A 249 31.49 -10.52 -7.58
N GLY A 250 30.27 -10.06 -7.86
CA GLY A 250 29.38 -10.73 -8.79
C GLY A 250 28.76 -12.03 -8.26
N ALA A 251 28.85 -12.28 -6.94
CA ALA A 251 28.13 -13.38 -6.31
C ALA A 251 26.61 -13.21 -6.42
N VAL A 252 26.14 -11.95 -6.52
CA VAL A 252 24.77 -11.59 -6.80
C VAL A 252 24.64 -11.23 -8.29
N PRO A 253 23.63 -11.73 -9.02
CA PRO A 253 23.42 -11.32 -10.40
C PRO A 253 23.05 -9.83 -10.47
N PRO A 254 23.42 -9.12 -11.55
CA PRO A 254 22.96 -7.75 -11.76
C PRO A 254 21.43 -7.69 -11.72
N GLY A 255 20.89 -6.87 -10.80
CA GLY A 255 19.46 -6.80 -10.54
C GLY A 255 18.98 -7.79 -9.47
N ILE A 256 19.90 -8.42 -8.73
CA ILE A 256 19.67 -9.34 -7.59
C ILE A 256 18.87 -10.59 -8.00
N VAL A 257 17.72 -10.41 -8.68
CA VAL A 257 16.79 -11.47 -9.05
C VAL A 257 17.13 -11.99 -10.45
N LYS A 258 17.02 -13.29 -10.64
CA LYS A 258 17.20 -13.93 -11.95
C LYS A 258 16.11 -13.51 -12.94
N LYS A 259 16.47 -13.54 -14.25
CA LYS A 259 15.50 -13.25 -15.31
C LYS A 259 14.40 -14.30 -15.34
N ASP A 260 13.16 -13.84 -15.39
CA ASP A 260 11.99 -14.67 -15.62
C ASP A 260 11.49 -14.46 -17.06
N LEU A 261 11.47 -15.54 -17.85
CA LEU A 261 11.11 -15.51 -19.28
C LEU A 261 9.82 -16.30 -19.58
N ASN A 262 9.15 -16.81 -18.56
CA ASN A 262 7.99 -17.67 -18.73
C ASN A 262 6.65 -16.96 -18.52
N ASN A 263 6.62 -15.64 -18.55
CA ASN A 263 5.44 -14.83 -18.27
C ASN A 263 4.49 -14.79 -19.48
N TRP A 264 3.78 -15.89 -19.70
CA TRP A 264 2.76 -16.01 -20.74
C TRP A 264 1.37 -15.68 -20.21
N GLY A 265 0.77 -14.62 -20.72
CA GLY A 265 -0.54 -14.10 -20.30
C GLY A 265 -1.63 -14.43 -21.33
N PRO A 266 -2.21 -15.65 -21.33
CA PRO A 266 -3.37 -15.97 -22.13
C PRO A 266 -4.60 -15.20 -21.66
N ARG A 267 -5.46 -14.82 -22.60
CA ARG A 267 -6.75 -14.14 -22.33
C ARG A 267 -7.81 -14.75 -23.22
N VAL A 268 -8.95 -15.06 -22.64
CA VAL A 268 -10.12 -15.57 -23.38
C VAL A 268 -11.35 -14.85 -22.88
N GLY A 269 -12.20 -14.42 -23.80
CA GLY A 269 -13.49 -13.79 -23.52
C GLY A 269 -14.58 -14.35 -24.41
N ILE A 270 -15.78 -14.45 -23.88
CA ILE A 270 -16.97 -14.89 -24.60
C ILE A 270 -18.09 -13.90 -24.32
N VAL A 271 -18.76 -13.45 -25.37
CA VAL A 271 -20.01 -12.67 -25.29
C VAL A 271 -21.07 -13.41 -26.08
N TYR A 272 -22.14 -13.81 -25.39
CA TYR A 272 -23.25 -14.54 -25.98
C TYR A 272 -24.57 -13.80 -25.78
N ASN A 273 -25.19 -13.39 -26.87
CA ASN A 273 -26.53 -12.81 -26.93
C ASN A 273 -27.58 -13.92 -26.84
N ALA A 274 -27.86 -14.40 -25.63
CA ALA A 274 -28.74 -15.54 -25.36
C ALA A 274 -30.21 -15.29 -25.81
N ALA A 275 -30.65 -14.04 -25.67
CA ALA A 275 -31.97 -13.59 -26.12
C ALA A 275 -31.91 -12.08 -26.46
N SER A 276 -32.96 -11.51 -27.04
CA SER A 276 -32.99 -10.10 -27.46
C SER A 276 -32.65 -9.07 -26.39
N ARG A 277 -32.73 -9.46 -25.12
CA ARG A 277 -32.43 -8.57 -23.98
C ARG A 277 -31.58 -9.24 -22.91
N THR A 278 -30.93 -10.37 -23.25
CA THR A 278 -30.12 -11.14 -22.30
C THR A 278 -28.76 -11.39 -22.89
N ILE A 279 -27.72 -10.94 -22.20
CA ILE A 279 -26.32 -11.10 -22.59
C ILE A 279 -25.62 -11.89 -21.48
N VAL A 280 -24.88 -12.91 -21.91
CA VAL A 280 -23.99 -13.69 -21.04
C VAL A 280 -22.56 -13.37 -21.44
N ARG A 281 -21.70 -13.08 -20.47
CA ARG A 281 -20.26 -12.87 -20.68
C ARG A 281 -19.47 -13.75 -19.75
N ALA A 282 -18.37 -14.27 -20.25
CA ALA A 282 -17.37 -14.94 -19.43
C ALA A 282 -15.98 -14.53 -19.89
N GLY A 283 -15.06 -14.48 -18.98
CA GLY A 283 -13.67 -14.12 -19.26
C GLY A 283 -12.68 -14.80 -18.34
N PHE A 284 -11.50 -15.04 -18.86
CA PHE A 284 -10.33 -15.54 -18.15
C PHE A 284 -9.09 -14.79 -18.66
N GLY A 285 -8.14 -14.49 -17.74
CA GLY A 285 -6.86 -13.91 -18.14
C GLY A 285 -5.81 -14.10 -17.06
N VAL A 286 -4.56 -14.16 -17.49
CA VAL A 286 -3.37 -14.17 -16.63
C VAL A 286 -2.60 -12.87 -16.83
N TYR A 287 -2.21 -12.25 -15.72
CA TYR A 287 -1.54 -10.96 -15.67
C TYR A 287 -0.33 -11.05 -14.76
N TYR A 288 0.78 -10.50 -15.20
CA TYR A 288 2.04 -10.50 -14.45
C TYR A 288 2.35 -9.13 -13.88
N ASP A 289 3.05 -9.13 -12.74
CA ASP A 289 3.57 -7.92 -12.11
C ASP A 289 5.07 -8.04 -11.86
N ASN A 290 5.74 -6.89 -11.84
CA ASN A 290 7.17 -6.83 -11.58
C ASN A 290 7.43 -6.71 -10.08
N LEU A 291 8.65 -7.08 -9.66
CA LEU A 291 9.14 -6.80 -8.32
C LEU A 291 8.96 -5.31 -8.01
N ASN A 292 8.32 -5.03 -6.89
CA ASN A 292 8.14 -3.67 -6.40
C ASN A 292 9.51 -3.05 -6.09
N LEU A 293 9.77 -1.87 -6.65
CA LEU A 293 11.03 -1.17 -6.44
C LEU A 293 11.23 -0.79 -4.96
N ASN A 294 10.14 -0.58 -4.21
CA ASN A 294 10.21 -0.30 -2.79
C ASN A 294 10.82 -1.46 -1.97
N GLU A 295 10.68 -2.71 -2.42
CA GLU A 295 11.39 -3.85 -1.85
C GLU A 295 12.88 -3.81 -2.17
N LEU A 296 13.21 -3.52 -3.44
CA LEU A 296 14.57 -3.57 -3.93
C LEU A 296 15.46 -2.47 -3.34
N GLN A 297 14.94 -1.26 -3.17
CA GLN A 297 15.70 -0.14 -2.62
C GLN A 297 16.36 -0.44 -1.27
N PHE A 298 15.77 -1.31 -0.46
CA PHE A 298 16.34 -1.68 0.83
C PHE A 298 17.61 -2.52 0.73
N THR A 299 17.89 -3.15 -0.41
CA THR A 299 19.15 -3.88 -0.63
C THR A 299 20.36 -2.96 -0.76
N ARG A 300 20.11 -1.66 -1.01
CA ARG A 300 21.12 -0.59 -0.97
C ARG A 300 21.46 -0.18 0.47
N LEU A 301 20.53 -0.39 1.41
CA LEU A 301 20.69 -0.04 2.82
C LEU A 301 21.49 -1.13 3.55
N VAL A 302 22.71 -1.39 3.08
CA VAL A 302 23.59 -2.43 3.61
C VAL A 302 24.99 -1.87 3.84
N PRO A 303 25.61 -2.13 5.01
CA PRO A 303 26.99 -1.71 5.26
C PRO A 303 27.96 -2.31 4.25
N PRO A 304 29.04 -1.60 3.89
CA PRO A 304 29.40 -0.27 4.36
C PRO A 304 28.84 0.88 3.50
N PHE A 305 27.98 0.60 2.52
CA PHE A 305 27.41 1.64 1.66
C PHE A 305 26.49 2.57 2.43
N TYR A 306 25.64 2.01 3.26
CA TYR A 306 24.72 2.70 4.14
C TYR A 306 24.39 1.82 5.35
N GLY A 307 24.10 2.44 6.47
CA GLY A 307 23.60 1.73 7.65
C GLY A 307 23.02 2.66 8.69
N GLN A 308 22.30 2.06 9.63
CA GLN A 308 21.68 2.76 10.74
C GLN A 308 22.31 2.30 12.05
N TYR A 309 22.52 3.24 12.93
CA TYR A 309 22.90 2.97 14.32
C TYR A 309 21.67 3.06 15.21
N SER A 310 21.56 2.14 16.16
CA SER A 310 20.61 2.23 17.26
C SER A 310 21.32 1.76 18.54
N LEU A 311 21.78 2.72 19.30
CA LEU A 311 22.56 2.47 20.50
C LEU A 311 21.68 2.72 21.73
N THR A 312 21.73 1.82 22.71
CA THR A 312 21.05 1.96 24.00
C THR A 312 22.09 1.82 25.10
N PRO A 313 22.83 2.91 25.42
CA PRO A 313 23.86 2.88 26.45
C PRO A 313 23.28 2.52 27.81
N VAL A 314 24.07 1.83 28.62
CA VAL A 314 23.66 1.44 29.98
C VAL A 314 24.37 2.28 31.03
N LYS A 315 23.79 2.41 32.21
CA LYS A 315 24.35 3.26 33.29
C LYS A 315 25.79 2.91 33.68
N ALA A 316 26.13 1.63 33.56
CA ALA A 316 27.51 1.15 33.86
C ALA A 316 28.52 1.53 32.77
N SER A 317 28.08 1.88 31.57
CA SER A 317 28.91 2.28 30.43
C SER A 317 28.18 3.37 29.62
N PRO A 318 28.10 4.60 30.14
CA PRO A 318 27.50 5.72 29.46
C PRO A 318 28.32 6.12 28.23
N LEU A 319 27.64 6.56 27.17
CA LEU A 319 28.29 7.11 25.97
C LEU A 319 27.88 8.57 25.82
N GLN A 320 28.84 9.42 25.44
CA GLN A 320 28.58 10.84 25.16
C GLN A 320 28.29 11.04 23.67
N VAL A 321 27.37 11.97 23.36
CA VAL A 321 26.86 12.19 22.00
C VAL A 321 27.91 12.68 21.00
N ASP A 322 28.97 13.33 21.44
CA ASP A 322 30.05 13.89 20.61
C ASP A 322 30.96 12.83 19.97
N ASN A 323 31.06 11.64 20.57
CA ASN A 323 31.90 10.54 20.05
C ASN A 323 31.13 9.21 20.08
N LEU A 324 29.86 9.25 19.71
CA LEU A 324 28.94 8.12 19.90
C LEU A 324 28.99 7.13 18.75
N PHE A 325 29.04 7.63 17.51
CA PHE A 325 28.95 6.79 16.35
C PHE A 325 30.31 6.37 15.83
N PRO A 326 30.55 5.06 15.65
CA PRO A 326 31.82 4.57 15.13
C PRO A 326 32.05 5.03 13.69
N SER A 327 33.32 5.12 13.29
CA SER A 327 33.67 5.29 11.88
C SER A 327 33.26 4.08 11.05
N LEU A 328 33.22 4.21 9.72
CA LEU A 328 32.89 3.08 8.82
C LEU A 328 33.85 1.88 9.03
N THR A 329 35.09 2.11 9.49
CA THR A 329 36.04 1.03 9.76
C THR A 329 35.81 0.33 11.09
N ASP A 330 35.09 0.94 12.00
CA ASP A 330 34.91 0.50 13.39
C ASP A 330 33.52 -0.03 13.69
N ILE A 331 32.67 -0.21 12.65
CA ILE A 331 31.32 -0.78 12.79
C ILE A 331 31.46 -2.19 13.39
N ALA A 332 30.89 -2.39 14.57
CA ALA A 332 30.97 -3.66 15.29
C ALA A 332 29.78 -4.62 14.98
N GLN A 333 28.67 -4.11 14.48
CA GLN A 333 27.46 -4.88 14.26
C GLN A 333 26.86 -4.59 12.88
N PHE A 334 26.35 -5.64 12.23
CA PHE A 334 25.52 -5.47 11.04
C PHE A 334 24.14 -4.96 11.47
N PRO A 335 23.68 -3.79 11.01
CA PRO A 335 22.28 -3.44 11.10
C PRO A 335 21.44 -4.48 10.35
N ALA A 336 20.15 -4.60 10.67
CA ALA A 336 19.28 -5.59 10.08
C ALA A 336 19.34 -5.55 8.54
N PRO A 337 19.96 -6.53 7.87
CA PRO A 337 20.06 -6.50 6.42
C PRO A 337 18.70 -6.82 5.80
N PHE A 338 18.41 -6.11 4.71
CA PHE A 338 17.32 -6.47 3.80
C PHE A 338 17.88 -7.39 2.72
N SER A 339 17.07 -8.36 2.32
CA SER A 339 17.47 -9.30 1.29
C SER A 339 16.26 -9.75 0.46
N ILE A 340 16.55 -10.13 -0.78
CA ILE A 340 15.57 -10.65 -1.72
C ILE A 340 16.07 -11.99 -2.22
N ASP A 341 15.18 -12.98 -2.34
CA ASP A 341 15.51 -14.26 -2.94
C ASP A 341 15.91 -14.06 -4.40
N PRO A 342 17.15 -14.42 -4.80
CA PRO A 342 17.55 -14.33 -6.19
C PRO A 342 16.72 -15.19 -7.15
N ASN A 343 15.97 -16.15 -6.65
CA ASN A 343 15.11 -17.03 -7.44
C ASN A 343 13.65 -16.57 -7.48
N ASN A 344 13.33 -15.36 -6.98
CA ASN A 344 12.00 -14.80 -7.08
C ASN A 344 11.51 -14.81 -8.53
N ARG A 345 10.28 -15.29 -8.71
CA ARG A 345 9.56 -15.28 -9.98
C ARG A 345 8.63 -14.09 -10.02
N SER A 346 8.24 -13.69 -11.22
CA SER A 346 7.23 -12.66 -11.40
C SER A 346 5.92 -13.06 -10.72
N ALA A 347 5.36 -12.16 -9.91
CA ALA A 347 4.02 -12.33 -9.38
C ALA A 347 3.02 -12.40 -10.52
N TYR A 348 1.99 -13.22 -10.39
CA TYR A 348 0.91 -13.27 -11.35
C TYR A 348 -0.46 -13.43 -10.71
N THR A 349 -1.46 -12.88 -11.39
CA THR A 349 -2.86 -13.06 -11.03
C THR A 349 -3.61 -13.68 -12.20
N ALA A 350 -4.16 -14.87 -11.98
CA ALA A 350 -5.16 -15.44 -12.85
C ALA A 350 -6.55 -14.98 -12.39
N GLN A 351 -7.30 -14.37 -13.30
CA GLN A 351 -8.64 -13.84 -13.03
C GLN A 351 -9.66 -14.49 -13.95
N TRP A 352 -10.86 -14.74 -13.43
CA TRP A 352 -11.99 -15.19 -14.23
C TRP A 352 -13.28 -14.56 -13.73
N ASN A 353 -14.17 -14.36 -14.65
CA ASN A 353 -15.50 -13.81 -14.37
C ASN A 353 -16.54 -14.45 -15.27
N ALA A 354 -17.77 -14.44 -14.80
CA ALA A 354 -18.95 -14.75 -15.59
C ALA A 354 -20.08 -13.85 -15.15
N ASN A 355 -20.81 -13.26 -16.10
CA ASN A 355 -21.97 -12.45 -15.78
C ASN A 355 -23.14 -12.73 -16.71
N VAL A 356 -24.32 -12.51 -16.19
CA VAL A 356 -25.58 -12.49 -16.93
C VAL A 356 -26.23 -11.15 -16.72
N GLN A 357 -26.49 -10.46 -17.81
CA GLN A 357 -27.14 -9.15 -17.85
C GLN A 357 -28.44 -9.26 -18.59
N ARG A 358 -29.54 -8.73 -18.02
CA ARG A 358 -30.85 -8.68 -18.65
C ARG A 358 -31.48 -7.31 -18.52
N SER A 359 -31.97 -6.79 -19.63
CA SER A 359 -32.79 -5.58 -19.66
C SER A 359 -34.30 -5.93 -19.62
N PHE A 360 -35.04 -5.17 -18.82
CA PHE A 360 -36.50 -5.26 -18.71
C PHE A 360 -37.10 -3.92 -19.16
N GLY A 361 -37.94 -3.96 -20.19
CA GLY A 361 -38.34 -2.73 -20.85
C GLY A 361 -37.14 -1.99 -21.44
N SER A 362 -37.26 -0.65 -21.50
CA SER A 362 -36.20 0.28 -21.92
C SER A 362 -35.34 0.74 -20.74
N ASP A 363 -35.83 0.66 -19.52
CA ASP A 363 -35.39 1.45 -18.40
C ASP A 363 -34.65 0.64 -17.33
N TYR A 364 -34.95 -0.65 -17.20
CA TYR A 364 -34.37 -1.47 -16.15
C TYR A 364 -33.29 -2.41 -16.67
N LEU A 365 -32.25 -2.58 -15.88
CA LEU A 365 -31.16 -3.53 -16.13
C LEU A 365 -30.84 -4.27 -14.85
N VAL A 366 -30.77 -5.60 -14.94
CA VAL A 366 -30.29 -6.47 -13.87
C VAL A 366 -29.04 -7.19 -14.36
N GLU A 367 -28.02 -7.22 -13.53
CA GLU A 367 -26.80 -8.00 -13.77
C GLU A 367 -26.46 -8.80 -12.52
N VAL A 368 -26.08 -10.05 -12.74
CA VAL A 368 -25.47 -10.91 -11.72
C VAL A 368 -24.11 -11.36 -12.25
N ALA A 369 -23.07 -11.15 -11.47
CA ALA A 369 -21.71 -11.49 -11.86
C ALA A 369 -21.01 -12.31 -10.76
N TYR A 370 -20.26 -13.30 -11.18
CA TYR A 370 -19.26 -13.99 -10.37
C TYR A 370 -17.88 -13.54 -10.81
N THR A 371 -17.04 -13.14 -9.87
CA THR A 371 -15.64 -12.77 -10.13
C THR A 371 -14.73 -13.51 -9.16
N ALA A 372 -13.65 -14.07 -9.67
CA ALA A 372 -12.66 -14.69 -8.83
C ALA A 372 -11.25 -14.44 -9.36
N SER A 373 -10.28 -14.44 -8.47
CA SER A 373 -8.87 -14.36 -8.81
C SER A 373 -8.02 -15.21 -7.88
N THR A 374 -6.90 -15.63 -8.40
CA THR A 374 -5.82 -16.25 -7.63
C THR A 374 -4.51 -15.58 -7.95
N THR A 375 -3.85 -15.03 -6.93
CA THR A 375 -2.51 -14.45 -7.04
C THR A 375 -1.50 -15.42 -6.49
N ARG A 376 -0.37 -15.55 -7.17
CA ARG A 376 0.75 -16.42 -6.79
C ARG A 376 2.06 -15.68 -7.00
N ASN A 377 3.10 -16.19 -6.33
CA ASN A 377 4.45 -15.61 -6.35
C ASN A 377 4.45 -14.14 -5.86
N GLU A 378 3.47 -13.77 -5.03
CA GLU A 378 3.45 -12.44 -4.40
C GLU A 378 4.64 -12.32 -3.47
N HIS A 379 5.23 -11.13 -3.41
CA HIS A 379 6.36 -10.89 -2.51
C HIS A 379 5.88 -10.90 -1.07
N LYS A 380 6.52 -11.74 -0.25
CA LYS A 380 6.28 -11.81 1.19
C LYS A 380 7.58 -11.58 1.92
N ARG A 381 7.61 -10.55 2.77
CA ARG A 381 8.75 -10.25 3.64
C ARG A 381 8.57 -10.91 5.00
N TYR A 382 9.65 -11.49 5.53
CA TYR A 382 9.70 -12.09 6.85
C TYR A 382 11.12 -12.09 7.40
N ASN A 383 11.26 -12.30 8.72
CA ASN A 383 12.57 -12.36 9.37
C ASN A 383 13.11 -13.79 9.34
N ILE A 384 14.02 -14.12 8.40
CA ILE A 384 14.63 -15.47 8.36
C ILE A 384 15.58 -15.74 9.51
N ASN A 385 16.03 -14.71 10.26
CA ASN A 385 16.80 -14.88 11.49
C ASN A 385 15.90 -14.85 12.74
N GLN A 386 14.64 -15.25 12.58
CA GLN A 386 13.71 -15.38 13.69
C GLN A 386 14.18 -16.45 14.65
N ALA A 387 14.26 -16.10 15.95
CA ALA A 387 14.56 -17.06 17.00
C ALA A 387 13.44 -18.09 17.12
N ARG A 388 13.81 -19.35 17.26
CA ARG A 388 12.86 -20.43 17.58
C ARG A 388 12.21 -20.17 18.94
N GLU A 389 11.03 -20.71 19.16
CA GLU A 389 10.36 -20.69 20.45
C GLU A 389 11.25 -21.24 21.55
N GLY A 390 11.15 -20.67 22.74
CA GLY A 390 11.95 -21.05 23.91
C GLY A 390 12.29 -19.87 24.80
N THR A 391 12.81 -20.16 26.00
CA THR A 391 13.20 -19.16 27.01
C THR A 391 14.71 -18.92 27.09
N ALA A 392 15.52 -19.68 26.35
CA ALA A 392 16.95 -19.45 26.24
C ALA A 392 17.27 -18.10 25.57
N PRO A 393 18.46 -17.52 25.74
CA PRO A 393 18.85 -16.29 25.09
C PRO A 393 18.60 -16.32 23.57
N ILE A 394 18.10 -15.22 22.98
CA ILE A 394 17.77 -15.13 21.55
C ILE A 394 18.93 -15.58 20.67
N ALA A 395 20.14 -15.13 20.97
CA ALA A 395 21.34 -15.46 20.19
C ALA A 395 21.61 -16.96 20.04
N THR A 396 21.11 -17.80 20.96
CA THR A 396 21.25 -19.27 20.90
C THR A 396 20.13 -19.96 20.14
N ARG A 397 19.09 -19.22 19.74
CA ARG A 397 17.88 -19.75 19.11
C ARG A 397 17.67 -19.28 17.68
N VAL A 398 18.51 -18.37 17.20
CA VAL A 398 18.44 -17.84 15.83
C VAL A 398 19.21 -18.73 14.84
N PRO A 399 18.76 -18.87 13.59
CA PRO A 399 19.46 -19.62 12.56
C PRO A 399 20.87 -19.08 12.23
N TYR A 400 21.05 -17.77 12.31
CA TYR A 400 22.29 -17.07 11.95
C TYR A 400 22.80 -16.22 13.12
N PRO A 401 23.42 -16.83 14.13
CA PRO A 401 23.79 -16.16 15.38
C PRO A 401 24.89 -15.10 15.21
N ALA A 402 25.64 -15.14 14.12
CA ALA A 402 26.63 -14.12 13.78
C ALA A 402 25.99 -12.76 13.43
N PHE A 403 24.73 -12.77 12.98
CA PHE A 403 23.92 -11.57 12.79
C PHE A 403 23.10 -11.34 14.06
N GLN A 404 23.48 -10.34 14.85
CA GLN A 404 22.81 -10.03 16.12
C GLN A 404 21.47 -9.27 15.92
N SER A 405 20.93 -9.28 14.70
CA SER A 405 19.75 -8.54 14.28
C SER A 405 18.81 -9.42 13.45
N ALA A 406 17.63 -8.91 13.17
CA ALA A 406 16.75 -9.50 12.17
C ALA A 406 17.42 -9.51 10.78
N ILE A 407 17.12 -10.51 9.97
CA ILE A 407 17.43 -10.55 8.54
C ILE A 407 16.09 -10.54 7.80
N LEU A 408 15.73 -9.38 7.25
CA LEU A 408 14.48 -9.20 6.54
C LEU A 408 14.64 -9.74 5.11
N TYR A 409 13.94 -10.83 4.83
CA TYR A 409 14.04 -11.56 3.58
C TYR A 409 12.72 -11.54 2.83
N SER A 410 12.74 -11.12 1.56
CA SER A 410 11.58 -11.10 0.68
C SER A 410 11.68 -12.25 -0.32
N SER A 411 10.63 -13.06 -0.41
CA SER A 411 10.54 -14.16 -1.37
C SER A 411 9.18 -14.21 -2.04
N ASP A 412 9.06 -15.00 -3.11
CA ASP A 412 7.83 -15.24 -3.88
C ASP A 412 6.82 -16.19 -3.17
N ALA A 413 6.83 -16.17 -1.84
CA ALA A 413 6.02 -17.08 -1.01
C ALA A 413 4.60 -16.57 -0.73
N GLY A 414 4.27 -15.35 -1.14
CA GLY A 414 2.96 -14.75 -0.95
C GLY A 414 1.91 -15.30 -1.93
N TRP A 415 0.68 -15.36 -1.47
CA TRP A 415 -0.46 -15.73 -2.29
C TRP A 415 -1.77 -15.15 -1.76
N ALA A 416 -2.73 -14.92 -2.67
CA ALA A 416 -4.09 -14.51 -2.33
C ALA A 416 -5.12 -15.22 -3.21
N ASN A 417 -6.34 -15.39 -2.69
CA ASN A 417 -7.48 -15.90 -3.43
C ASN A 417 -8.72 -15.08 -3.11
N PHE A 418 -9.30 -14.48 -4.13
CA PHE A 418 -10.55 -13.73 -4.05
C PHE A 418 -11.67 -14.46 -4.75
N LYS A 419 -12.89 -14.42 -4.19
CA LYS A 419 -14.13 -14.88 -4.82
C LYS A 419 -15.26 -13.95 -4.42
N GLY A 420 -16.08 -13.54 -5.38
CA GLY A 420 -17.22 -12.68 -5.10
C GLY A 420 -18.38 -12.89 -6.08
N ILE A 421 -19.58 -12.70 -5.58
CA ILE A 421 -20.80 -12.57 -6.36
C ILE A 421 -21.26 -11.13 -6.20
N SER A 422 -21.55 -10.47 -7.30
CA SER A 422 -22.11 -9.12 -7.31
C SER A 422 -23.43 -9.08 -8.08
N THR A 423 -24.31 -8.22 -7.61
CA THR A 423 -25.58 -7.93 -8.30
C THR A 423 -25.65 -6.43 -8.55
N ARG A 424 -26.19 -6.06 -9.71
CA ARG A 424 -26.49 -4.69 -10.11
C ARG A 424 -27.92 -4.59 -10.56
N LEU A 425 -28.65 -3.64 -10.01
CA LEU A 425 -29.96 -3.21 -10.46
C LEU A 425 -29.89 -1.74 -10.83
N GLU A 426 -30.20 -1.42 -12.07
CA GLU A 426 -30.22 -0.06 -12.59
C GLU A 426 -31.60 0.29 -13.15
N LYS A 427 -32.08 1.46 -12.80
CA LYS A 427 -33.13 2.14 -13.52
C LYS A 427 -32.56 3.38 -14.19
N ARG A 428 -32.59 3.41 -15.50
CA ARG A 428 -32.24 4.60 -16.29
C ARG A 428 -33.24 5.70 -16.04
N TYR A 429 -32.80 6.93 -16.23
CA TYR A 429 -33.69 8.06 -16.06
C TYR A 429 -34.91 7.93 -16.96
N SER A 430 -36.09 7.80 -16.34
CA SER A 430 -37.37 7.87 -16.98
C SER A 430 -38.44 8.26 -15.94
N SER A 431 -39.42 9.03 -16.34
CA SER A 431 -40.49 9.55 -15.45
C SER A 431 -39.92 10.26 -14.20
N GLY A 432 -38.79 10.99 -14.37
CA GLY A 432 -38.16 11.74 -13.28
C GLY A 432 -37.31 10.91 -12.33
N LEU A 433 -37.27 9.58 -12.45
CA LEU A 433 -36.54 8.71 -11.51
C LEU A 433 -35.41 7.95 -12.21
N PHE A 434 -34.23 7.94 -11.59
CA PHE A 434 -33.17 6.98 -11.86
C PHE A 434 -32.61 6.41 -10.54
N PHE A 435 -32.09 5.19 -10.59
CA PHE A 435 -31.32 4.64 -9.46
C PHE A 435 -30.34 3.56 -9.91
N LEU A 436 -29.33 3.33 -9.09
CA LEU A 436 -28.36 2.28 -9.21
C LEU A 436 -28.17 1.62 -7.84
N ALA A 437 -28.43 0.32 -7.77
CA ALA A 437 -28.18 -0.50 -6.59
C ALA A 437 -27.13 -1.57 -6.93
N ASN A 438 -26.10 -1.66 -6.11
CA ASN A 438 -25.07 -2.69 -6.21
C ASN A 438 -24.94 -3.40 -4.87
N TYR A 439 -24.75 -4.72 -4.94
CA TYR A 439 -24.43 -5.53 -3.77
C TYR A 439 -23.35 -6.54 -4.13
N GLN A 440 -22.40 -6.75 -3.24
CA GLN A 440 -21.33 -7.74 -3.37
C GLN A 440 -21.24 -8.59 -2.10
N LEU A 441 -21.20 -9.90 -2.30
CA LEU A 441 -20.82 -10.88 -1.31
C LEU A 441 -19.47 -11.45 -1.73
N SER A 442 -18.43 -11.30 -0.91
CA SER A 442 -17.08 -11.72 -1.28
C SER A 442 -16.32 -12.38 -0.14
N LYS A 443 -15.24 -13.06 -0.51
CA LYS A 443 -14.27 -13.67 0.41
C LYS A 443 -12.89 -13.53 -0.18
N ASN A 444 -11.96 -12.96 0.59
CA ASN A 444 -10.54 -12.86 0.27
C ASN A 444 -9.72 -13.59 1.34
N ILE A 445 -8.85 -14.50 0.92
CA ILE A 445 -7.95 -15.26 1.78
C ILE A 445 -6.54 -15.10 1.24
N ASP A 446 -5.59 -14.82 2.12
CA ASP A 446 -4.17 -14.71 1.81
C ASP A 446 -3.29 -15.32 2.93
N ASN A 447 -1.98 -15.33 2.71
CA ASN A 447 -1.00 -15.67 3.75
C ASN A 447 -0.19 -14.45 4.22
N GLY A 448 -0.54 -13.23 3.79
CA GLY A 448 0.04 -11.96 4.18
C GLY A 448 -0.63 -10.84 3.42
N SER A 449 -1.04 -9.78 4.10
CA SER A 449 -1.77 -8.66 3.48
C SER A 449 -0.94 -7.39 3.37
N GLY A 450 0.35 -7.42 3.72
CA GLY A 450 1.28 -6.31 3.63
C GLY A 450 2.52 -6.69 2.83
N GLU A 451 2.91 -5.86 1.89
CA GLU A 451 4.09 -6.09 1.04
C GLU A 451 5.40 -5.88 1.80
N ILE A 452 5.50 -4.77 2.52
CA ILE A 452 6.75 -4.26 3.10
C ILE A 452 6.90 -4.64 4.57
N GLU A 453 5.78 -4.97 5.22
CA GLU A 453 5.75 -5.21 6.65
C GLU A 453 5.91 -6.70 6.96
N ALA A 454 7.00 -7.05 7.62
CA ALA A 454 7.25 -8.43 8.10
C ALA A 454 6.32 -8.85 9.25
N ASN A 455 5.49 -7.94 9.74
CA ASN A 455 4.66 -8.11 10.94
C ASN A 455 3.43 -9.02 10.74
N ASP A 456 3.15 -9.47 9.53
CA ASP A 456 2.07 -10.45 9.26
C ASP A 456 2.53 -11.90 9.47
N THR A 457 3.83 -12.15 9.59
CA THR A 457 4.39 -13.51 9.68
C THR A 457 4.68 -13.91 11.13
N ALA A 458 3.96 -14.92 11.62
CA ALA A 458 4.18 -15.45 12.97
C ALA A 458 5.39 -16.39 13.05
N PHE A 459 5.61 -17.20 12.01
CA PHE A 459 6.67 -18.19 11.96
C PHE A 459 7.38 -18.14 10.60
N ALA A 460 8.62 -17.65 10.56
CA ALA A 460 9.43 -17.57 9.33
C ALA A 460 9.71 -18.96 8.72
N TRP A 461 9.59 -20.02 9.50
CA TRP A 461 9.78 -21.41 9.05
C TRP A 461 8.47 -22.11 8.65
N ASN A 462 7.33 -21.45 8.79
CA ASN A 462 6.01 -21.99 8.43
C ASN A 462 5.08 -20.86 8.01
N LEU A 463 5.24 -20.38 6.78
CA LEU A 463 4.48 -19.26 6.23
C LEU A 463 3.00 -19.61 6.00
N ASP A 464 2.65 -20.91 5.92
CA ASP A 464 1.27 -21.36 5.78
C ASP A 464 0.46 -21.21 7.08
N ALA A 465 1.12 -21.06 8.23
CA ALA A 465 0.44 -20.75 9.50
C ALA A 465 -0.23 -19.36 9.48
N ASP A 466 0.11 -18.52 8.50
CA ASP A 466 -0.47 -17.19 8.33
C ASP A 466 -1.70 -17.17 7.43
N LYS A 467 -2.10 -18.31 6.85
CA LYS A 467 -3.31 -18.42 6.03
C LYS A 467 -4.55 -17.99 6.79
N SER A 468 -5.22 -16.93 6.33
CA SER A 468 -6.42 -16.41 6.96
C SER A 468 -7.21 -15.50 6.00
N TYR A 469 -8.29 -14.89 6.50
CA TYR A 469 -8.90 -13.76 5.80
C TYR A 469 -7.87 -12.65 5.57
N SER A 470 -7.87 -12.07 4.37
CA SER A 470 -7.10 -10.86 4.09
C SER A 470 -7.57 -9.71 4.99
N ARG A 471 -6.66 -8.82 5.41
CA ARG A 471 -7.04 -7.58 6.11
C ARG A 471 -7.99 -6.71 5.28
N TYR A 472 -8.05 -6.92 3.96
CA TYR A 472 -8.91 -6.21 3.02
C TYR A 472 -10.22 -6.94 2.73
N ASP A 473 -10.52 -8.05 3.41
CA ASP A 473 -11.75 -8.80 3.19
C ASP A 473 -12.96 -8.03 3.74
N GLN A 474 -13.86 -7.63 2.87
CA GLN A 474 -15.19 -7.14 3.22
C GLN A 474 -16.24 -8.13 2.73
N ARG A 475 -16.88 -8.82 3.67
CA ARG A 475 -17.82 -9.90 3.34
C ARG A 475 -19.04 -9.42 2.58
N HIS A 476 -19.62 -8.32 3.02
CA HIS A 476 -20.78 -7.69 2.43
C HIS A 476 -20.46 -6.24 2.11
N ARG A 477 -20.79 -5.81 0.91
CA ARG A 477 -20.65 -4.43 0.47
C ARG A 477 -21.84 -4.06 -0.41
N SER A 478 -22.53 -2.97 -0.11
CA SER A 478 -23.61 -2.45 -0.92
C SER A 478 -23.51 -0.95 -1.10
N ALA A 479 -23.98 -0.49 -2.26
CA ALA A 479 -24.14 0.92 -2.55
C ALA A 479 -25.44 1.11 -3.31
N PHE A 480 -26.20 2.10 -2.89
CA PHE A 480 -27.44 2.52 -3.54
C PHE A 480 -27.37 4.01 -3.82
N SER A 481 -27.63 4.43 -5.04
CA SER A 481 -27.74 5.84 -5.41
C SER A 481 -29.02 6.08 -6.19
N PHE A 482 -29.65 7.21 -5.97
CA PHE A 482 -30.85 7.58 -6.70
C PHE A 482 -30.95 9.09 -6.92
N GLY A 483 -31.71 9.47 -7.93
CA GLY A 483 -32.17 10.83 -8.12
C GLY A 483 -33.60 10.83 -8.59
N TYR A 484 -34.40 11.68 -7.99
CA TYR A 484 -35.84 11.81 -8.31
C TYR A 484 -36.22 13.27 -8.43
N GLU A 485 -36.73 13.62 -9.61
CA GLU A 485 -37.40 14.90 -9.83
C GLU A 485 -38.83 14.79 -9.31
N LEU A 486 -39.20 15.64 -8.35
CA LEU A 486 -40.55 15.61 -7.81
C LEU A 486 -41.59 15.89 -8.92
N PRO A 487 -42.73 15.18 -8.88
CA PRO A 487 -43.71 15.20 -9.96
C PRO A 487 -44.62 16.45 -9.94
N PHE A 488 -44.10 17.59 -9.50
CA PHE A 488 -44.84 18.84 -9.36
C PHE A 488 -44.26 19.91 -10.29
N GLY A 489 -45.16 20.79 -10.84
CA GLY A 489 -44.77 21.97 -11.63
C GLY A 489 -45.05 21.82 -13.13
N GLU A 490 -44.62 22.80 -13.90
CA GLU A 490 -44.85 22.86 -15.33
C GLU A 490 -44.32 21.62 -16.06
N GLY A 491 -45.12 20.99 -16.90
CA GLY A 491 -44.80 19.77 -17.64
C GLY A 491 -44.71 18.50 -16.77
N LYS A 492 -45.12 18.54 -15.52
CA LYS A 492 -45.16 17.40 -14.58
C LYS A 492 -46.61 16.92 -14.39
N PRO A 493 -46.84 15.70 -13.86
CA PRO A 493 -48.20 15.14 -13.63
C PRO A 493 -49.09 15.98 -12.71
N TYR A 494 -48.49 16.72 -11.78
CA TYR A 494 -49.20 17.51 -10.78
C TYR A 494 -48.79 18.99 -10.87
N LEU A 495 -49.76 19.90 -10.67
CA LEU A 495 -49.56 21.36 -10.74
C LEU A 495 -49.01 21.81 -12.10
N SER A 496 -49.47 21.20 -13.20
CA SER A 496 -49.01 21.47 -14.56
C SER A 496 -49.40 22.86 -15.07
N ASP A 497 -50.52 23.41 -14.56
CA ASP A 497 -51.13 24.65 -15.05
C ASP A 497 -50.45 25.93 -14.53
N GLY A 498 -49.36 25.77 -13.80
CA GLY A 498 -48.60 26.90 -13.26
C GLY A 498 -49.20 27.48 -11.97
N GLY A 499 -48.88 28.75 -11.67
CA GLY A 499 -49.34 29.45 -10.47
C GLY A 499 -48.35 29.36 -9.29
N ALA A 500 -48.68 30.02 -8.21
CA ALA A 500 -47.77 30.17 -7.05
C ALA A 500 -47.38 28.82 -6.42
N LEU A 501 -48.35 27.88 -6.34
CA LEU A 501 -48.07 26.55 -5.81
C LEU A 501 -47.12 25.75 -6.73
N ALA A 502 -47.30 25.83 -8.02
CA ALA A 502 -46.41 25.19 -9.01
C ALA A 502 -45.00 25.78 -8.93
N TYR A 503 -44.88 27.10 -8.71
CA TYR A 503 -43.58 27.78 -8.55
C TYR A 503 -42.90 27.36 -7.25
N VAL A 504 -43.61 27.20 -6.14
CA VAL A 504 -43.00 26.82 -4.83
C VAL A 504 -42.69 25.32 -4.77
N LEU A 505 -43.62 24.44 -5.20
CA LEU A 505 -43.51 22.99 -5.08
C LEU A 505 -42.86 22.33 -6.31
N GLY A 506 -42.83 22.98 -7.46
CA GLY A 506 -42.20 22.47 -8.69
C GLY A 506 -40.70 22.62 -8.73
N GLY A 507 -40.07 21.84 -9.61
CA GLY A 507 -38.61 21.94 -9.90
C GLY A 507 -37.69 21.43 -8.81
N TRP A 508 -38.21 20.75 -7.80
CA TRP A 508 -37.39 20.08 -6.79
C TRP A 508 -36.88 18.74 -7.29
N GLN A 509 -35.60 18.48 -6.95
CA GLN A 509 -34.95 17.20 -7.18
C GLN A 509 -34.34 16.71 -5.85
N VAL A 510 -34.58 15.46 -5.53
CA VAL A 510 -33.97 14.78 -4.40
C VAL A 510 -32.96 13.75 -4.91
N GLN A 511 -31.83 13.65 -4.24
CA GLN A 511 -30.78 12.68 -4.57
C GLN A 511 -30.24 12.06 -3.29
N GLY A 512 -29.74 10.84 -3.37
CA GLY A 512 -29.14 10.20 -2.22
C GLY A 512 -28.17 9.12 -2.62
N ILE A 513 -27.21 8.89 -1.72
CA ILE A 513 -26.24 7.80 -1.79
C ILE A 513 -26.23 7.11 -0.43
N ALA A 514 -26.48 5.79 -0.42
CA ALA A 514 -26.35 4.96 0.76
C ALA A 514 -25.27 3.90 0.53
N ARG A 515 -24.35 3.73 1.49
CA ARG A 515 -23.28 2.73 1.46
C ARG A 515 -23.30 1.94 2.75
N PHE A 516 -23.20 0.62 2.63
CA PHE A 516 -23.12 -0.29 3.75
C PHE A 516 -22.01 -1.30 3.48
N ALA A 517 -21.16 -1.55 4.46
CA ALA A 517 -20.10 -2.54 4.34
C ALA A 517 -19.87 -3.23 5.69
N SER A 518 -19.55 -4.52 5.65
CA SER A 518 -19.09 -5.24 6.84
C SER A 518 -17.69 -4.79 7.23
N GLY A 519 -17.36 -4.89 8.52
CA GLY A 519 -16.05 -4.54 9.05
C GLY A 519 -14.92 -5.40 8.50
N PHE A 520 -13.71 -4.85 8.54
CA PHE A 520 -12.49 -5.55 8.17
C PHE A 520 -12.07 -6.58 9.23
N PRO A 521 -11.41 -7.67 8.84
CA PRO A 521 -10.85 -8.62 9.78
C PRO A 521 -9.71 -8.02 10.61
N LEU A 522 -9.62 -8.44 11.87
CA LEU A 522 -8.62 -8.01 12.84
C LEU A 522 -7.96 -9.20 13.52
N SER A 523 -6.67 -9.08 13.81
CA SER A 523 -5.91 -10.04 14.61
C SER A 523 -5.95 -9.65 16.07
N VAL A 524 -6.27 -10.59 16.95
CA VAL A 524 -6.09 -10.41 18.38
C VAL A 524 -4.64 -10.71 18.75
N ALA A 525 -4.00 -9.81 19.48
CA ALA A 525 -2.59 -9.85 19.85
C ALA A 525 -2.39 -9.70 21.36
N SER A 526 -1.18 -9.93 21.83
CA SER A 526 -0.73 -9.64 23.19
C SER A 526 0.64 -8.96 23.18
N ALA A 527 1.11 -8.56 24.36
CA ALA A 527 2.51 -8.20 24.55
C ALA A 527 3.42 -9.36 24.13
N ASN A 528 4.60 -9.04 23.60
CA ASN A 528 5.55 -10.04 23.14
C ASN A 528 6.15 -10.84 24.29
N VAL A 529 5.67 -12.08 24.48
CA VAL A 529 6.18 -13.04 25.46
C VAL A 529 7.03 -14.13 24.84
N CYS A 530 6.99 -14.28 23.51
CA CYS A 530 7.82 -15.24 22.79
C CYS A 530 9.31 -14.88 22.89
N GLY A 531 9.65 -13.61 22.86
CA GLY A 531 11.04 -13.19 22.76
C GLY A 531 11.72 -13.76 21.50
N CYS A 532 10.96 -13.92 20.41
CA CYS A 532 11.42 -14.55 19.17
C CYS A 532 12.07 -13.57 18.19
N GLY A 533 12.22 -12.31 18.58
CA GLY A 533 12.81 -11.24 17.77
C GLY A 533 11.83 -10.14 17.42
N SER A 534 12.31 -9.11 16.70
CA SER A 534 11.51 -7.98 16.22
C SER A 534 10.65 -8.33 15.00
N PHE A 535 9.68 -7.48 14.70
CA PHE A 535 8.74 -7.59 13.55
C PHE A 535 7.76 -8.75 13.61
N LEU A 536 7.60 -9.39 14.78
CA LEU A 536 6.65 -10.50 14.93
C LEU A 536 5.36 -10.01 15.59
N PRO A 537 4.20 -10.37 15.03
CA PRO A 537 2.96 -10.28 15.77
C PRO A 537 2.96 -11.34 16.86
N GLN A 538 2.82 -10.95 18.12
CA GLN A 538 2.59 -11.92 19.20
C GLN A 538 1.14 -12.37 19.13
N ARG A 539 0.92 -13.60 18.72
CA ARG A 539 -0.39 -14.24 18.74
C ARG A 539 -0.78 -14.65 20.14
N VAL A 540 -2.08 -14.70 20.37
CA VAL A 540 -2.69 -15.16 21.63
C VAL A 540 -3.08 -16.63 21.54
N ASN A 541 -3.30 -17.29 22.68
CA ASN A 541 -3.95 -18.58 22.71
C ASN A 541 -5.46 -18.43 22.80
N LEU A 542 -6.20 -19.30 22.12
CA LEU A 542 -7.62 -19.50 22.39
C LEU A 542 -7.78 -20.32 23.68
N VAL A 543 -8.71 -19.90 24.56
CA VAL A 543 -9.07 -20.65 25.76
C VAL A 543 -9.78 -21.94 25.36
N THR A 544 -10.70 -21.84 24.41
CA THR A 544 -11.40 -22.98 23.81
C THR A 544 -11.15 -22.97 22.30
N PRO A 545 -10.65 -24.05 21.70
CA PRO A 545 -10.44 -24.11 20.25
C PRO A 545 -11.71 -23.78 19.47
N GLY A 546 -11.57 -22.88 18.49
CA GLY A 546 -12.67 -22.42 17.64
C GLY A 546 -13.58 -21.34 18.24
N ASN A 547 -13.43 -21.00 19.52
CA ASN A 547 -14.10 -19.83 20.11
C ASN A 547 -13.25 -18.59 19.93
N PHE A 548 -13.65 -17.71 19.02
CA PHE A 548 -12.98 -16.45 18.71
C PHE A 548 -13.59 -15.26 19.46
N GLY A 549 -14.39 -15.48 20.49
CA GLY A 549 -14.97 -14.41 21.30
C GLY A 549 -15.91 -13.47 20.52
N ILE A 550 -16.55 -13.96 19.47
CA ILE A 550 -17.50 -13.17 18.69
C ILE A 550 -18.79 -13.03 19.49
N LEU A 551 -19.24 -11.78 19.71
CA LEU A 551 -20.47 -11.46 20.40
C LEU A 551 -21.61 -11.25 19.40
N ASP A 552 -22.83 -11.65 19.78
CA ASP A 552 -24.04 -11.42 18.99
C ASP A 552 -24.44 -9.93 19.01
N ASP A 553 -24.19 -9.23 20.12
CA ASP A 553 -24.49 -7.80 20.28
C ASP A 553 -23.26 -7.03 20.83
N PRO A 554 -22.26 -6.75 19.97
CA PRO A 554 -21.06 -6.04 20.37
C PRO A 554 -21.36 -4.57 20.63
N THR A 555 -20.75 -4.01 21.68
CA THR A 555 -20.85 -2.58 22.03
C THR A 555 -19.53 -1.86 21.81
N GLN A 556 -19.55 -0.51 21.83
CA GLN A 556 -18.34 0.31 21.74
C GLN A 556 -17.31 -0.01 22.83
N THR A 557 -17.76 -0.38 24.03
CA THR A 557 -16.91 -0.67 25.19
C THR A 557 -16.62 -2.17 25.37
N HIS A 558 -17.27 -3.02 24.59
CA HIS A 558 -17.12 -4.47 24.67
C HIS A 558 -17.40 -5.09 23.30
N TRP A 559 -16.39 -5.01 22.41
CA TRP A 559 -16.53 -5.42 21.02
C TRP A 559 -16.43 -6.93 20.79
N PHE A 560 -15.62 -7.60 21.62
CA PHE A 560 -15.47 -9.05 21.60
C PHE A 560 -15.20 -9.58 23.01
N ASP A 561 -15.47 -10.88 23.23
CA ASP A 561 -15.21 -11.52 24.53
C ASP A 561 -13.69 -11.76 24.69
N VAL A 562 -13.08 -10.92 25.51
CA VAL A 562 -11.65 -10.99 25.83
C VAL A 562 -11.31 -12.29 26.58
N ALA A 563 -12.26 -12.88 27.35
CA ALA A 563 -12.04 -14.13 28.08
C ALA A 563 -11.86 -15.36 27.17
N ALA A 564 -12.22 -15.23 25.88
CA ALA A 564 -11.93 -16.28 24.88
C ALA A 564 -10.42 -16.42 24.59
N TYR A 565 -9.59 -15.45 25.04
CA TYR A 565 -8.17 -15.37 24.75
C TYR A 565 -7.33 -15.36 26.02
N LYS A 566 -6.10 -15.84 25.89
CA LYS A 566 -5.08 -15.76 26.96
C LYS A 566 -3.69 -15.51 26.37
N VAL A 567 -2.86 -14.81 27.13
CA VAL A 567 -1.46 -14.62 26.81
C VAL A 567 -0.76 -16.00 26.80
N PRO A 568 0.06 -16.31 25.78
CA PRO A 568 0.83 -17.55 25.75
C PRO A 568 1.84 -17.63 26.90
N ALA A 569 2.35 -18.83 27.14
CA ALA A 569 3.47 -19.00 28.06
C ALA A 569 4.73 -18.28 27.56
N ALA A 570 5.58 -17.84 28.48
CA ALA A 570 6.85 -17.21 28.12
C ALA A 570 7.67 -18.11 27.17
N GLY A 571 8.24 -17.52 26.15
CA GLY A 571 8.99 -18.22 25.11
C GLY A 571 8.15 -18.88 24.02
N THR A 572 6.80 -18.73 24.02
CA THR A 572 5.93 -19.36 23.02
C THR A 572 5.10 -18.35 22.24
N GLN A 573 4.76 -18.69 21.01
CA GLN A 573 3.73 -18.03 20.22
C GLN A 573 2.35 -18.60 20.56
N GLY A 574 1.30 -17.82 20.30
CA GLY A 574 -0.06 -18.28 20.48
C GLY A 574 -0.60 -19.10 19.31
N THR A 575 -1.69 -19.81 19.57
CA THR A 575 -2.37 -20.71 18.63
C THR A 575 -3.48 -20.04 17.82
N ALA A 576 -3.92 -18.83 18.20
CA ALA A 576 -4.93 -18.10 17.45
C ALA A 576 -4.41 -17.71 16.07
N GLY A 577 -5.26 -17.87 15.07
CA GLY A 577 -4.96 -17.44 13.70
C GLY A 577 -4.87 -15.91 13.57
N ARG A 578 -4.44 -15.44 12.40
CA ARG A 578 -4.51 -14.05 11.98
C ARG A 578 -5.96 -13.71 11.62
N ASN A 579 -6.40 -12.47 11.84
CA ASN A 579 -7.68 -11.93 11.35
C ASN A 579 -8.92 -12.76 11.74
N THR A 580 -9.00 -13.13 13.01
CA THR A 580 -10.04 -14.04 13.54
C THR A 580 -11.33 -13.34 13.96
N ILE A 581 -11.29 -12.04 14.24
CA ILE A 581 -12.47 -11.21 14.54
C ILE A 581 -12.65 -10.15 13.46
N ARG A 582 -13.79 -9.44 13.50
CA ARG A 582 -14.05 -8.30 12.60
C ARG A 582 -14.31 -7.04 13.40
N GLY A 583 -13.83 -5.91 12.88
CA GLY A 583 -14.21 -4.58 13.33
C GLY A 583 -15.64 -4.22 12.95
N PRO A 584 -16.09 -3.00 13.35
CA PRO A 584 -17.39 -2.46 12.98
C PRO A 584 -17.58 -2.38 11.46
N GLY A 585 -18.82 -2.55 11.04
CA GLY A 585 -19.23 -2.21 9.68
C GLY A 585 -19.42 -0.70 9.52
N THR A 586 -19.55 -0.24 8.27
CA THR A 586 -19.84 1.16 7.96
C THR A 586 -21.24 1.31 7.39
N GLN A 587 -21.92 2.38 7.79
CA GLN A 587 -23.24 2.78 7.30
C GLN A 587 -23.22 4.28 7.00
N GLN A 588 -23.24 4.66 5.74
CA GLN A 588 -23.20 6.05 5.32
C GLN A 588 -24.39 6.34 4.42
N VAL A 589 -25.21 7.31 4.78
CA VAL A 589 -26.32 7.79 3.98
C VAL A 589 -26.20 9.30 3.81
N ASP A 590 -25.98 9.72 2.56
CA ASP A 590 -25.89 11.12 2.20
C ASP A 590 -27.12 11.49 1.37
N PHE A 591 -27.68 12.66 1.60
CA PHE A 591 -28.89 13.13 0.98
C PHE A 591 -28.73 14.56 0.50
N SER A 592 -29.34 14.85 -0.65
CA SER A 592 -29.35 16.21 -1.23
C SER A 592 -30.74 16.54 -1.76
N ILE A 593 -31.17 17.76 -1.52
CA ILE A 593 -32.34 18.35 -2.15
C ILE A 593 -31.91 19.62 -2.88
N SER A 594 -32.34 19.76 -4.12
CA SER A 594 -32.03 20.94 -4.94
C SER A 594 -33.25 21.46 -5.67
N LYS A 595 -33.26 22.75 -5.94
CA LYS A 595 -34.28 23.40 -6.75
C LYS A 595 -33.67 24.42 -7.68
N ARG A 596 -34.16 24.46 -8.92
CA ARG A 596 -33.78 25.44 -9.92
C ARG A 596 -34.88 26.45 -10.11
N PHE A 597 -34.53 27.72 -9.98
CA PHE A 597 -35.39 28.88 -10.23
C PHE A 597 -34.99 29.51 -11.56
N PRO A 598 -35.81 29.42 -12.61
CA PRO A 598 -35.55 30.15 -13.84
C PRO A 598 -35.78 31.65 -13.62
N MET A 599 -34.81 32.51 -14.05
CA MET A 599 -34.88 33.97 -13.93
C MET A 599 -34.53 34.62 -15.28
N GLY A 600 -35.36 34.45 -16.30
CA GLY A 600 -35.09 34.94 -17.64
C GLY A 600 -33.87 34.26 -18.26
N HIS A 601 -32.79 35.01 -18.52
CA HIS A 601 -31.51 34.47 -19.05
C HIS A 601 -30.64 33.84 -17.97
N ALA A 602 -30.93 34.10 -16.69
CA ALA A 602 -30.20 33.52 -15.55
C ALA A 602 -31.02 32.41 -14.90
N ARG A 603 -30.34 31.57 -14.15
CA ARG A 603 -30.96 30.56 -13.27
C ARG A 603 -30.25 30.52 -11.93
N VAL A 604 -31.03 30.46 -10.88
CA VAL A 604 -30.52 30.22 -9.52
C VAL A 604 -30.78 28.76 -9.16
N GLU A 605 -29.78 28.06 -8.69
CA GLU A 605 -29.90 26.71 -8.12
C GLU A 605 -29.63 26.80 -6.62
N PHE A 606 -30.61 26.45 -5.82
CA PHE A 606 -30.47 26.18 -4.40
C PHE A 606 -30.19 24.71 -4.19
N ARG A 607 -29.25 24.38 -3.27
CA ARG A 607 -28.92 23.01 -2.88
C ARG A 607 -28.72 22.94 -1.37
N ALA A 608 -29.34 21.94 -0.75
CA ALA A 608 -29.07 21.54 0.63
C ALA A 608 -28.56 20.10 0.61
N GLU A 609 -27.42 19.87 1.22
CA GLU A 609 -26.77 18.54 1.29
C GLU A 609 -26.57 18.17 2.75
N ILE A 610 -26.90 16.94 3.10
CA ILE A 610 -26.77 16.40 4.44
C ILE A 610 -25.94 15.13 4.32
N PHE A 611 -24.75 15.18 4.88
CA PHE A 611 -23.84 14.04 4.99
C PHE A 611 -24.13 13.28 6.28
N ASN A 612 -24.06 11.97 6.22
CA ASN A 612 -24.46 11.09 7.34
C ASN A 612 -25.86 11.45 7.86
N LEU A 613 -26.85 11.40 6.97
CA LEU A 613 -28.26 11.77 7.26
C LEU A 613 -28.79 11.08 8.53
N LEU A 614 -28.43 9.81 8.72
CA LEU A 614 -28.92 9.00 9.85
C LEU A 614 -28.17 9.31 11.17
N ASN A 615 -27.12 10.14 11.11
CA ASN A 615 -26.21 10.42 12.23
C ASN A 615 -25.68 9.12 12.88
N HIS A 616 -25.35 8.14 12.04
CA HIS A 616 -24.81 6.87 12.48
C HIS A 616 -23.33 7.04 12.86
N ASN A 617 -22.94 6.48 14.00
CA ASN A 617 -21.55 6.46 14.43
C ASN A 617 -20.80 5.35 13.68
N ASN A 618 -20.03 5.71 12.67
CA ASN A 618 -19.12 4.79 12.01
C ASN A 618 -17.85 4.65 12.88
N PHE A 619 -17.82 3.62 13.68
CA PHE A 619 -16.74 3.37 14.63
C PHE A 619 -15.46 2.89 13.91
N GLY A 620 -14.32 3.30 14.45
CA GLY A 620 -13.02 2.73 14.14
C GLY A 620 -12.88 1.29 14.68
N ASN A 621 -11.68 0.73 14.57
CA ASN A 621 -11.45 -0.61 15.08
C ASN A 621 -11.30 -0.63 16.62
N PRO A 622 -11.73 -1.70 17.30
CA PRO A 622 -11.44 -1.90 18.72
C PRO A 622 -9.94 -2.13 18.95
N ASP A 623 -9.47 -1.79 20.12
CA ASP A 623 -8.16 -2.28 20.59
C ASP A 623 -8.21 -3.80 20.70
N ALA A 624 -7.40 -4.48 19.91
CA ALA A 624 -7.35 -5.94 19.85
C ALA A 624 -6.13 -6.53 20.58
N ASN A 625 -5.39 -5.74 21.35
CA ASN A 625 -4.29 -6.22 22.18
C ASN A 625 -4.77 -6.53 23.60
N ILE A 626 -4.82 -7.81 23.97
CA ILE A 626 -5.31 -8.26 25.29
C ILE A 626 -4.42 -7.85 26.46
N SER A 627 -3.23 -7.29 26.20
CA SER A 627 -2.35 -6.74 27.24
C SER A 627 -2.62 -5.27 27.56
N ASN A 628 -3.50 -4.62 26.80
CA ASN A 628 -3.87 -3.23 27.03
C ASN A 628 -5.08 -3.11 27.95
N ALA A 629 -5.12 -2.04 28.72
CA ALA A 629 -6.28 -1.74 29.58
C ALA A 629 -7.55 -1.38 28.78
N THR A 630 -7.39 -1.03 27.50
CA THR A 630 -8.45 -0.61 26.57
C THR A 630 -8.90 -1.74 25.64
N VAL A 631 -8.48 -2.99 25.92
CA VAL A 631 -8.84 -4.13 25.07
C VAL A 631 -10.35 -4.26 24.88
N GLY A 632 -10.78 -4.49 23.64
CA GLY A 632 -12.19 -4.58 23.26
C GLY A 632 -12.92 -3.23 23.17
N VAL A 633 -12.26 -2.12 23.48
CA VAL A 633 -12.85 -0.77 23.46
C VAL A 633 -12.55 -0.06 22.15
N ILE A 634 -13.55 0.64 21.60
CA ILE A 634 -13.41 1.52 20.44
C ILE A 634 -13.34 2.97 20.92
N THR A 635 -12.27 3.66 20.56
CA THR A 635 -12.00 5.05 20.99
C THR A 635 -12.15 6.08 19.87
N THR A 636 -12.38 5.63 18.63
CA THR A 636 -12.47 6.50 17.45
C THR A 636 -13.76 6.25 16.68
N ALA A 637 -14.26 7.28 16.03
CA ALA A 637 -15.37 7.22 15.08
C ALA A 637 -15.14 8.25 13.98
N ASP A 638 -15.76 8.04 12.83
CA ASP A 638 -15.83 9.03 11.76
C ASP A 638 -16.68 10.24 12.19
N ASP A 639 -16.64 11.31 11.40
CA ASP A 639 -17.41 12.52 11.66
C ASP A 639 -18.91 12.26 11.70
N GLY A 640 -19.59 12.97 12.60
CA GLY A 640 -21.04 12.95 12.71
C GLY A 640 -21.73 13.63 11.52
N ARG A 641 -23.05 13.78 11.62
CA ARG A 641 -23.85 14.44 10.58
C ARG A 641 -23.42 15.88 10.35
N ALA A 642 -23.16 16.21 9.08
CA ALA A 642 -22.88 17.56 8.62
C ALA A 642 -23.88 18.01 7.58
N ALA A 643 -24.20 19.30 7.51
CA ALA A 643 -25.08 19.88 6.50
C ALA A 643 -24.39 21.09 5.87
N GLN A 644 -24.59 21.22 4.55
CA GLN A 644 -24.16 22.41 3.82
C GLN A 644 -25.26 22.93 2.90
N PHE A 645 -25.28 24.23 2.70
CA PHE A 645 -26.19 24.91 1.79
C PHE A 645 -25.41 25.64 0.73
N GLY A 646 -25.85 25.50 -0.52
CA GLY A 646 -25.23 26.12 -1.69
C GLY A 646 -26.25 26.94 -2.48
N LEU A 647 -25.83 28.09 -2.99
CA LEU A 647 -26.57 28.89 -3.95
C LEU A 647 -25.67 29.15 -5.16
N ARG A 648 -26.12 28.74 -6.34
CA ARG A 648 -25.38 28.91 -7.59
C ARG A 648 -26.20 29.77 -8.55
N LEU A 649 -25.62 30.86 -8.99
CA LEU A 649 -26.14 31.68 -10.08
C LEU A 649 -25.41 31.32 -11.38
N ALA A 650 -26.19 31.03 -12.43
CA ALA A 650 -25.66 30.81 -13.78
C ALA A 650 -26.42 31.75 -14.74
N TRP A 651 -25.70 32.46 -15.57
CA TRP A 651 -26.22 33.42 -16.55
C TRP A 651 -25.68 33.15 -17.96
#